data_2ef6282fd1d3d89be418371b30cc6d90
#
_entry.id   2ef6282fd1d3d89be418371b30cc6d90
#
_cell.length_a   1.000
_cell.length_b   1.000
_cell.length_c   1.000
_cell.angle_alpha   90.00
_cell.angle_beta   90.00
_cell.angle_gamma   90.00
#
_symmetry.space_group_name_H-M   'P 1'
#
loop_
_entity.id
_entity.type
_entity.pdbx_description
1 polymer ?
#
loop_
_entity_poly.entity_id
_entity_poly.type
_entity_poly.pdbx_seq_one_letter_code
_entity_poly.pdbx_strand_id
1 'polypeptide(L)'
;MDEASHDISEIGRPRHLLFRASLPVSLLTILAISTFASSHAVAKRNSVVLDGTVTILLSPGEPTPVHHAAEDLAADFETVTGKRPKIIARAQDAGAVTILIGDKPKLPEAMRPADVTAPESFSISVQTAPLNGQRPTQAVVLAGADMRGTMYAVYEFSEEYLGIDPMYYWTDHQPLHRASIEIPASLDQNFPPPVFKYRGLFINDEDLLTGWAPGDKKDKAGISLDVWNKIYETTLRLKGNMVAPGTWIFPDDPQVRLAAKRGLIVTQHHAIPLGMNVARWPKDVPYNYTTNPEILERAWRNAVRSYLPEQEVVWSVGLRGLSDVTYASMDPTVKNDDKALGRLISKAIADQIRIVRAVRPNAEFVTNLWQEGAKLVQQGDLKIPPEVSKVWADTGYGYLQDEGAVTAGQGAYDHVAMMNGRANQLTEMVPVERSLSELSRYIKAGATAYFLLNTSDIRPVSMSIRAMMHVAWKGLPSGTDPAAEFYKQWSSEEFGEKATPRLVDLYTNYFNAPAHFGNPVHEYGDQLYHTEARRMLLTYMIDSPLYSIPSQAPKWEPPRILEPRRETGADGITDKGWLSEAVTREIQQCGDAQPRWDSVWKDALAIEPLVPVARRPFYRSEVLAMIAINRESNLILYLVSKAIQDAQNGKTSQAHEEVDRTLRAFDEIDRAEAEAEYGKWKNWYRGDWLTGIYRTRQIVQIFSKFLDDRNTHAAPPVIWDGWEAYYHIMHYEGDRSVDVN
;
A
#
# COMPACT_ATOMS: atom_id res chain seq x y z
N MET A 1 1.96 -14.82 59.66
CA MET A 1 1.38 -16.17 59.89
C MET A 1 1.81 -16.96 58.71
N ASP A 2 2.94 -17.40 58.83
CA ASP A 2 3.55 -18.73 59.09
C ASP A 2 3.69 -19.48 57.77
N GLU A 3 4.91 -19.56 57.25
CA GLU A 3 6.00 -20.52 57.51
C GLU A 3 5.57 -21.95 57.20
N ALA A 4 6.30 -22.79 56.48
CA ALA A 4 7.70 -23.21 56.53
C ALA A 4 8.01 -23.97 55.21
N SER A 5 9.12 -23.82 54.52
CA SER A 5 10.50 -24.28 54.74
C SER A 5 10.69 -25.80 54.89
N HIS A 6 11.51 -26.36 54.01
CA HIS A 6 12.62 -27.33 54.21
C HIS A 6 12.97 -27.95 52.87
N ASP A 7 14.08 -27.84 52.30
CA ASP A 7 15.53 -27.88 52.57
C ASP A 7 16.15 -29.30 52.39
N ILE A 8 17.26 -29.34 51.64
CA ILE A 8 18.44 -30.25 51.70
C ILE A 8 18.23 -31.65 51.05
N SER A 9 19.10 -32.22 50.27
CA SER A 9 20.53 -32.18 49.94
C SER A 9 20.84 -33.29 48.90
N GLU A 10 21.68 -33.04 47.99
CA GLU A 10 23.08 -33.48 47.80
C GLU A 10 23.38 -34.94 47.44
N ILE A 11 24.43 -35.06 46.57
CA ILE A 11 25.41 -36.13 46.35
C ILE A 11 24.99 -37.18 45.31
N GLY A 12 25.72 -37.45 44.22
CA GLY A 12 27.11 -37.61 43.98
C GLY A 12 27.40 -38.15 42.57
N ARG A 13 28.46 -37.66 41.96
CA ARG A 13 29.18 -38.37 40.93
C ARG A 13 30.13 -39.38 41.60
N PRO A 14 30.55 -40.50 40.90
CA PRO A 14 31.83 -40.47 40.22
C PRO A 14 32.04 -41.36 38.95
N ARG A 15 32.90 -40.88 38.09
CA ARG A 15 34.14 -41.44 37.47
C ARG A 15 34.17 -42.79 36.77
N HIS A 16 34.59 -42.68 35.48
CA HIS A 16 35.56 -43.49 34.70
C HIS A 16 35.73 -44.99 34.95
N LEU A 17 35.70 -45.73 33.80
CA LEU A 17 36.80 -46.70 33.51
C LEU A 17 36.81 -47.07 32.00
N LEU A 18 37.98 -46.86 31.41
CA LEU A 18 38.44 -47.37 30.08
C LEU A 18 38.71 -48.86 30.18
N PHE A 19 38.38 -49.65 29.16
CA PHE A 19 39.14 -50.87 28.82
C PHE A 19 39.22 -51.05 27.28
N ARG A 20 40.46 -51.11 26.80
CA ARG A 20 40.87 -51.58 25.48
C ARG A 20 41.03 -53.12 25.56
N ALA A 21 40.67 -53.82 24.47
CA ALA A 21 41.34 -55.05 24.08
C ALA A 21 41.12 -55.38 22.60
N SER A 22 42.14 -55.83 22.01
CA SER A 22 42.54 -56.04 20.62
C SER A 22 42.11 -57.39 20.01
N LEU A 23 41.98 -57.39 18.68
CA LEU A 23 41.97 -58.34 17.60
C LEU A 23 42.53 -59.78 17.90
N PRO A 24 42.14 -60.86 17.08
CA PRO A 24 42.81 -61.05 15.80
C PRO A 24 41.95 -61.60 14.61
N VAL A 25 42.57 -61.45 13.46
CA VAL A 25 42.29 -61.88 12.09
C VAL A 25 42.12 -63.39 11.95
N SER A 26 41.17 -63.85 11.09
CA SER A 26 41.33 -65.07 10.31
C SER A 26 40.56 -65.02 8.99
N LEU A 27 41.29 -65.21 7.95
CA LEU A 27 40.93 -65.30 6.52
C LEU A 27 40.27 -66.67 6.23
N LEU A 28 39.11 -66.67 5.54
CA LEU A 28 38.73 -67.84 4.73
C LEU A 28 37.90 -67.38 3.53
N THR A 29 38.48 -67.58 2.36
CA THR A 29 37.95 -67.33 1.03
C THR A 29 37.01 -68.49 0.65
N ILE A 30 35.75 -68.18 0.28
CA ILE A 30 34.86 -69.03 -0.49
C ILE A 30 34.23 -68.25 -1.63
N LEU A 31 34.59 -68.63 -2.84
CA LEU A 31 34.11 -68.18 -4.12
C LEU A 31 32.74 -68.82 -4.37
N ALA A 32 31.64 -68.00 -4.33
CA ALA A 32 30.36 -68.41 -4.83
C ALA A 32 29.89 -67.37 -5.86
N ILE A 33 29.94 -67.74 -7.13
CA ILE A 33 29.38 -66.99 -8.25
C ILE A 33 27.85 -67.17 -8.20
N SER A 34 27.14 -66.16 -7.71
CA SER A 34 25.71 -66.04 -7.88
C SER A 34 25.45 -64.86 -8.81
N THR A 35 24.87 -65.19 -9.95
CA THR A 35 24.31 -64.23 -10.91
C THR A 35 23.17 -63.45 -10.26
N PHE A 36 23.50 -62.28 -9.76
CA PHE A 36 22.45 -61.30 -9.39
C PHE A 36 21.98 -60.62 -10.65
N ALA A 37 20.78 -60.97 -11.10
CA ALA A 37 19.98 -60.12 -11.97
C ALA A 37 19.71 -58.80 -11.22
N SER A 38 20.41 -57.76 -11.62
CA SER A 38 20.14 -56.39 -11.09
C SER A 38 18.76 -55.95 -11.54
N SER A 39 17.76 -56.25 -10.73
CA SER A 39 16.51 -55.47 -10.78
C SER A 39 16.89 -54.07 -10.28
N HIS A 40 17.09 -53.17 -11.20
CA HIS A 40 17.08 -51.74 -10.89
C HIS A 40 15.65 -51.38 -10.42
N ALA A 41 15.38 -51.57 -9.15
CA ALA A 41 14.29 -50.85 -8.51
C ALA A 41 14.67 -49.37 -8.62
N VAL A 42 14.05 -48.68 -9.57
CA VAL A 42 14.07 -47.20 -9.60
C VAL A 42 13.52 -46.78 -8.27
N ALA A 43 14.38 -46.32 -7.36
CA ALA A 43 13.97 -45.70 -6.14
C ALA A 43 13.02 -44.56 -6.54
N LYS A 44 11.76 -44.66 -6.12
CA LYS A 44 10.75 -43.61 -6.37
C LYS A 44 11.34 -42.34 -5.80
N ARG A 45 11.77 -41.40 -6.64
CA ARG A 45 12.27 -40.09 -6.16
C ARG A 45 11.16 -39.48 -5.34
N ASN A 46 11.42 -39.14 -4.10
CA ASN A 46 10.45 -38.48 -3.21
C ASN A 46 10.21 -37.02 -3.58
N SER A 47 10.84 -36.51 -4.64
CA SER A 47 10.71 -35.13 -5.13
C SER A 47 10.64 -35.07 -6.66
N VAL A 48 9.95 -34.06 -7.17
CA VAL A 48 9.96 -33.60 -8.56
C VAL A 48 10.97 -32.47 -8.66
N VAL A 49 11.87 -32.54 -9.62
CA VAL A 49 12.90 -31.53 -9.84
C VAL A 49 12.45 -30.64 -10.99
N LEU A 50 12.27 -29.36 -10.69
CA LEU A 50 12.01 -28.32 -11.66
C LEU A 50 13.30 -27.59 -11.99
N ASP A 51 13.70 -27.64 -13.24
CA ASP A 51 14.86 -26.92 -13.75
C ASP A 51 14.45 -26.12 -15.01
N GLY A 52 15.42 -25.52 -15.68
CA GLY A 52 15.14 -24.73 -16.89
C GLY A 52 14.64 -25.54 -18.11
N THR A 53 14.35 -26.84 -17.97
CA THR A 53 13.77 -27.69 -19.03
C THR A 53 12.28 -27.93 -18.81
N VAL A 54 11.71 -27.48 -17.68
CA VAL A 54 10.29 -27.58 -17.40
C VAL A 54 9.46 -26.85 -18.47
N THR A 55 8.30 -27.38 -18.79
CA THR A 55 7.32 -26.73 -19.67
C THR A 55 6.13 -26.23 -18.86
N ILE A 56 5.54 -25.12 -19.25
CA ILE A 56 4.30 -24.60 -18.68
C ILE A 56 3.19 -24.87 -19.68
N LEU A 57 2.25 -25.75 -19.33
CA LEU A 57 1.11 -26.09 -20.17
C LEU A 57 -0.12 -25.32 -19.67
N LEU A 58 -0.68 -24.49 -20.52
CA LEU A 58 -1.98 -23.86 -20.26
C LEU A 58 -3.13 -24.75 -20.75
N SER A 59 -4.15 -24.91 -19.94
CA SER A 59 -5.38 -25.57 -20.35
C SER A 59 -6.06 -24.81 -21.50
N PRO A 60 -6.74 -25.53 -22.43
CA PRO A 60 -7.40 -24.87 -23.54
C PRO A 60 -8.47 -23.86 -23.10
N GLY A 61 -8.46 -22.69 -23.72
CA GLY A 61 -9.48 -21.65 -23.48
C GLY A 61 -9.31 -20.86 -22.18
N GLU A 62 -8.10 -20.86 -21.60
CA GLU A 62 -7.81 -19.95 -20.49
C GLU A 62 -7.88 -18.49 -20.95
N PRO A 63 -8.43 -17.58 -20.11
CA PRO A 63 -8.55 -16.16 -20.46
C PRO A 63 -7.20 -15.43 -20.38
N THR A 64 -7.14 -14.28 -21.01
CA THR A 64 -5.92 -13.42 -21.06
C THR A 64 -5.23 -13.21 -19.70
N PRO A 65 -5.94 -12.97 -18.56
CA PRO A 65 -5.27 -12.81 -17.28
C PRO A 65 -4.47 -14.05 -16.83
N VAL A 66 -4.94 -15.25 -17.11
CA VAL A 66 -4.21 -16.50 -16.80
C VAL A 66 -2.97 -16.63 -17.68
N HIS A 67 -3.02 -16.20 -18.93
CA HIS A 67 -1.84 -16.12 -19.80
C HIS A 67 -0.80 -15.15 -19.23
N HIS A 68 -1.21 -13.98 -18.73
CA HIS A 68 -0.30 -13.06 -18.06
C HIS A 68 0.35 -13.68 -16.80
N ALA A 69 -0.42 -14.38 -15.97
CA ALA A 69 0.13 -15.06 -14.80
C ALA A 69 1.14 -16.16 -15.19
N ALA A 70 0.89 -16.88 -16.28
CA ALA A 70 1.85 -17.88 -16.79
C ALA A 70 3.14 -17.23 -17.35
N GLU A 71 3.04 -16.08 -17.99
CA GLU A 71 4.21 -15.30 -18.44
C GLU A 71 5.00 -14.75 -17.25
N ASP A 72 4.33 -14.26 -16.20
CA ASP A 72 4.95 -13.83 -14.96
C ASP A 72 5.70 -15.02 -14.30
N LEU A 73 5.09 -16.21 -14.23
CA LEU A 73 5.74 -17.43 -13.73
C LEU A 73 6.98 -17.83 -14.56
N ALA A 74 6.89 -17.73 -15.89
CA ALA A 74 8.04 -18.01 -16.73
C ALA A 74 9.19 -17.02 -16.50
N ALA A 75 8.88 -15.74 -16.24
CA ALA A 75 9.87 -14.74 -15.87
C ALA A 75 10.46 -14.99 -14.47
N ASP A 76 9.66 -15.45 -13.52
CA ASP A 76 10.10 -15.83 -12.19
C ASP A 76 11.09 -17.01 -12.25
N PHE A 77 10.79 -18.04 -13.04
CA PHE A 77 11.73 -19.13 -13.31
C PHE A 77 13.04 -18.63 -13.92
N GLU A 78 12.96 -17.74 -14.89
CA GLU A 78 14.15 -17.14 -15.52
C GLU A 78 15.01 -16.41 -14.49
N THR A 79 14.38 -15.65 -13.60
CA THR A 79 15.07 -14.93 -12.52
C THR A 79 15.75 -15.89 -11.55
N VAL A 80 15.08 -16.98 -11.17
CA VAL A 80 15.59 -17.95 -10.18
C VAL A 80 16.60 -18.92 -10.79
N THR A 81 16.36 -19.43 -12.01
CA THR A 81 17.16 -20.51 -12.59
C THR A 81 18.09 -20.06 -13.73
N GLY A 82 17.96 -18.82 -14.18
CA GLY A 82 18.65 -18.31 -15.36
C GLY A 82 18.07 -18.83 -16.69
N LYS A 83 16.94 -19.55 -16.67
CA LYS A 83 16.31 -20.12 -17.87
C LYS A 83 14.79 -19.91 -17.84
N ARG A 84 14.25 -19.43 -18.96
CA ARG A 84 12.83 -19.21 -19.13
C ARG A 84 12.14 -20.48 -19.65
N PRO A 85 11.16 -21.06 -18.93
CA PRO A 85 10.34 -22.16 -19.41
C PRO A 85 9.56 -21.81 -20.67
N LYS A 86 9.30 -22.81 -21.52
CA LYS A 86 8.41 -22.64 -22.67
C LYS A 86 6.96 -22.76 -22.20
N ILE A 87 6.13 -21.79 -22.57
CA ILE A 87 4.68 -21.87 -22.45
C ILE A 87 4.15 -22.58 -23.67
N ILE A 88 3.40 -23.65 -23.48
CA ILE A 88 2.83 -24.49 -24.52
C ILE A 88 1.30 -24.60 -24.39
N ALA A 89 0.62 -24.75 -25.51
CA ALA A 89 -0.84 -24.86 -25.57
C ALA A 89 -1.33 -26.29 -25.83
N ARG A 90 -0.44 -27.23 -26.16
CA ARG A 90 -0.81 -28.60 -26.55
C ARG A 90 -0.10 -29.62 -25.66
N ALA A 91 -0.87 -30.55 -25.11
CA ALA A 91 -0.36 -31.56 -24.21
C ALA A 91 0.73 -32.47 -24.84
N GLN A 92 0.71 -32.66 -26.17
CA GLN A 92 1.73 -33.43 -26.90
C GLN A 92 3.11 -32.79 -26.88
N ASP A 93 3.19 -31.48 -26.60
CA ASP A 93 4.45 -30.75 -26.52
C ASP A 93 5.02 -30.75 -25.08
N ALA A 94 4.32 -31.40 -24.13
CA ALA A 94 4.71 -31.49 -22.72
C ALA A 94 6.02 -32.23 -22.54
N GLY A 95 6.90 -31.66 -21.70
CA GLY A 95 8.16 -32.27 -21.29
C GLY A 95 7.97 -33.42 -20.29
N ALA A 96 9.09 -33.99 -19.81
CA ALA A 96 9.07 -35.02 -18.78
C ALA A 96 8.52 -34.50 -17.45
N VAL A 97 8.74 -33.22 -17.15
CA VAL A 97 8.15 -32.47 -16.04
C VAL A 97 7.44 -31.25 -16.61
N THR A 98 6.19 -31.05 -16.21
CA THR A 98 5.35 -29.98 -16.74
C THR A 98 4.58 -29.32 -15.60
N ILE A 99 4.48 -27.99 -15.64
CA ILE A 99 3.56 -27.24 -14.81
C ILE A 99 2.27 -27.06 -15.61
N LEU A 100 1.18 -27.66 -15.14
CA LEU A 100 -0.14 -27.55 -15.74
C LEU A 100 -0.93 -26.48 -15.03
N ILE A 101 -1.34 -25.45 -15.75
CA ILE A 101 -2.14 -24.31 -15.23
C ILE A 101 -3.54 -24.39 -15.83
N GLY A 102 -4.56 -24.33 -14.99
CA GLY A 102 -5.92 -24.30 -15.51
C GLY A 102 -7.01 -24.16 -14.48
N ASP A 103 -8.11 -23.57 -14.95
CA ASP A 103 -9.38 -23.56 -14.28
C ASP A 103 -9.92 -25.01 -14.18
N LYS A 104 -10.39 -25.41 -13.00
CA LYS A 104 -10.79 -26.79 -12.70
C LYS A 104 -11.63 -27.47 -13.78
N PRO A 105 -12.68 -26.84 -14.35
CA PRO A 105 -13.46 -27.46 -15.44
C PRO A 105 -12.67 -27.76 -16.71
N LYS A 106 -11.58 -27.01 -16.96
CA LYS A 106 -10.76 -27.11 -18.17
C LYS A 106 -9.60 -28.12 -18.05
N LEU A 107 -9.29 -28.52 -16.81
CA LEU A 107 -8.26 -29.54 -16.56
C LEU A 107 -8.71 -30.93 -17.00
N PRO A 108 -7.78 -31.84 -17.37
CA PRO A 108 -8.06 -33.27 -17.54
C PRO A 108 -8.77 -33.83 -16.30
N GLU A 109 -9.82 -34.64 -16.49
CA GLU A 109 -10.69 -35.13 -15.39
C GLU A 109 -9.89 -35.79 -14.26
N ALA A 110 -8.88 -36.58 -14.59
CA ALA A 110 -8.01 -37.26 -13.64
C ALA A 110 -7.12 -36.28 -12.80
N MET A 111 -7.02 -35.02 -13.19
CA MET A 111 -6.20 -34.00 -12.54
C MET A 111 -7.02 -32.90 -11.84
N ARG A 112 -8.36 -33.05 -11.83
CA ARG A 112 -9.25 -32.07 -11.20
C ARG A 112 -9.25 -32.25 -9.68
N PRO A 113 -8.87 -31.20 -8.90
CA PRO A 113 -8.96 -31.29 -7.44
C PRO A 113 -10.42 -31.36 -6.98
N ALA A 114 -10.72 -32.22 -6.00
CA ALA A 114 -12.09 -32.39 -5.50
C ALA A 114 -12.58 -31.15 -4.74
N ASP A 115 -11.72 -30.61 -3.89
CA ASP A 115 -12.08 -29.61 -2.86
C ASP A 115 -12.06 -28.14 -3.35
N VAL A 116 -11.63 -27.89 -4.57
CA VAL A 116 -11.57 -26.55 -5.17
C VAL A 116 -12.92 -26.24 -5.83
N THR A 117 -13.82 -25.57 -5.10
CA THR A 117 -15.20 -25.31 -5.57
C THR A 117 -15.70 -23.90 -5.28
N ALA A 118 -15.20 -23.27 -4.23
CA ALA A 118 -15.60 -21.92 -3.87
C ALA A 118 -14.89 -20.87 -4.74
N PRO A 119 -15.50 -19.71 -5.02
CA PRO A 119 -14.86 -18.65 -5.79
C PRO A 119 -13.48 -18.29 -5.26
N GLU A 120 -12.51 -18.15 -6.17
CA GLU A 120 -11.11 -17.82 -5.88
C GLU A 120 -10.34 -18.86 -5.03
N SER A 121 -10.95 -20.02 -4.68
CA SER A 121 -10.19 -21.12 -4.10
C SER A 121 -9.29 -21.80 -5.14
N PHE A 122 -8.20 -22.42 -4.68
CA PHE A 122 -7.24 -23.07 -5.58
C PHE A 122 -6.48 -24.20 -4.90
N SER A 123 -5.74 -24.97 -5.70
CA SER A 123 -4.84 -26.02 -5.20
C SER A 123 -3.52 -26.05 -5.97
N ILE A 124 -2.49 -26.54 -5.28
CA ILE A 124 -1.18 -26.85 -5.82
C ILE A 124 -0.89 -28.31 -5.50
N SER A 125 -0.76 -29.15 -6.53
CA SER A 125 -0.51 -30.60 -6.32
C SER A 125 0.50 -31.16 -7.32
N VAL A 126 1.14 -32.28 -6.95
CA VAL A 126 1.96 -33.07 -7.86
C VAL A 126 1.24 -34.34 -8.25
N GLN A 127 1.06 -34.53 -9.55
CA GLN A 127 0.36 -35.69 -10.10
C GLN A 127 1.19 -36.35 -11.19
N THR A 128 0.96 -37.64 -11.42
CA THR A 128 1.59 -38.41 -12.52
C THR A 128 0.49 -38.94 -13.42
N ALA A 129 0.41 -38.42 -14.61
CA ALA A 129 -0.60 -38.86 -15.59
C ALA A 129 -0.05 -38.76 -17.03
N PRO A 130 -0.60 -39.53 -17.98
CA PRO A 130 -0.22 -39.42 -19.38
C PRO A 130 -0.84 -38.15 -20.01
N LEU A 131 -0.13 -37.02 -19.97
CA LEU A 131 -0.58 -35.80 -20.63
C LEU A 131 -0.56 -35.89 -22.15
N ASN A 132 0.40 -36.63 -22.71
CA ASN A 132 0.59 -36.79 -24.16
C ASN A 132 0.14 -38.17 -24.70
N GLY A 133 -0.61 -38.94 -23.91
CA GLY A 133 -1.16 -40.23 -24.30
C GLY A 133 -0.20 -41.41 -24.36
N GLN A 134 1.10 -41.22 -24.19
CA GLN A 134 2.10 -42.30 -24.35
C GLN A 134 3.02 -42.53 -23.15
N ARG A 135 3.36 -41.51 -22.37
CA ARG A 135 4.28 -41.66 -21.20
C ARG A 135 3.71 -40.91 -20.01
N PRO A 136 3.83 -41.46 -18.80
CA PRO A 136 3.53 -40.71 -17.58
C PRO A 136 4.40 -39.49 -17.51
N THR A 137 3.78 -38.29 -17.41
CA THR A 137 4.46 -37.03 -17.18
C THR A 137 4.23 -36.65 -15.71
N GLN A 138 5.28 -36.23 -15.03
CA GLN A 138 5.11 -35.60 -13.72
C GLN A 138 4.59 -34.17 -13.92
N ALA A 139 3.44 -33.89 -13.39
CA ALA A 139 2.82 -32.57 -13.49
C ALA A 139 2.71 -31.91 -12.11
N VAL A 140 3.19 -30.68 -12.01
CA VAL A 140 2.76 -29.75 -10.95
C VAL A 140 1.50 -29.11 -11.45
N VAL A 141 0.37 -29.36 -10.79
CA VAL A 141 -0.95 -28.88 -11.20
C VAL A 141 -1.30 -27.64 -10.37
N LEU A 142 -1.47 -26.52 -11.03
CA LEU A 142 -1.90 -25.24 -10.47
C LEU A 142 -3.36 -25.01 -10.91
N ALA A 143 -4.29 -25.35 -10.03
CA ALA A 143 -5.71 -25.44 -10.34
C ALA A 143 -6.54 -24.42 -9.55
N GLY A 144 -7.36 -23.62 -10.23
CA GLY A 144 -8.31 -22.71 -9.59
C GLY A 144 -9.77 -23.15 -9.75
N ALA A 145 -10.65 -22.71 -8.86
CA ALA A 145 -12.09 -22.83 -9.03
C ALA A 145 -12.61 -21.98 -10.19
N ASP A 146 -11.90 -20.89 -10.46
CA ASP A 146 -12.16 -19.89 -11.48
C ASP A 146 -10.85 -19.24 -11.97
N MET A 147 -10.99 -18.22 -12.82
CA MET A 147 -9.85 -17.48 -13.38
C MET A 147 -8.90 -16.95 -12.29
N ARG A 148 -9.45 -16.32 -11.23
CA ARG A 148 -8.61 -15.70 -10.18
C ARG A 148 -7.97 -16.76 -9.28
N GLY A 149 -8.72 -17.80 -8.91
CA GLY A 149 -8.14 -18.95 -8.21
C GLY A 149 -6.97 -19.55 -8.98
N THR A 150 -7.09 -19.67 -10.32
CA THR A 150 -6.01 -20.16 -11.19
C THR A 150 -4.78 -19.23 -11.14
N MET A 151 -4.97 -17.91 -11.25
CA MET A 151 -3.88 -16.95 -11.12
C MET A 151 -3.23 -17.00 -9.73
N TYR A 152 -4.03 -17.15 -8.66
CA TYR A 152 -3.50 -17.25 -7.30
C TYR A 152 -2.71 -18.52 -7.06
N ALA A 153 -3.12 -19.65 -7.66
CA ALA A 153 -2.30 -20.86 -7.63
C ALA A 153 -0.91 -20.62 -8.26
N VAL A 154 -0.85 -19.88 -9.35
CA VAL A 154 0.41 -19.49 -10.01
C VAL A 154 1.27 -18.60 -9.09
N TYR A 155 0.70 -17.54 -8.54
CA TYR A 155 1.47 -16.61 -7.70
C TYR A 155 1.84 -17.20 -6.33
N GLU A 156 0.99 -18.07 -5.75
CA GLU A 156 1.35 -18.79 -4.52
C GLU A 156 2.49 -19.78 -4.76
N PHE A 157 2.44 -20.50 -5.88
CA PHE A 157 3.53 -21.38 -6.28
C PHE A 157 4.84 -20.62 -6.48
N SER A 158 4.77 -19.45 -7.10
CA SER A 158 5.93 -18.58 -7.29
C SER A 158 6.50 -18.09 -5.95
N GLU A 159 5.65 -17.67 -5.02
CA GLU A 159 6.06 -17.23 -3.69
C GLU A 159 6.67 -18.37 -2.88
N GLU A 160 5.96 -19.49 -2.75
CA GLU A 160 6.35 -20.59 -1.84
C GLU A 160 7.55 -21.41 -2.36
N TYR A 161 7.57 -21.71 -3.66
CA TYR A 161 8.60 -22.62 -4.22
C TYR A 161 9.73 -21.91 -4.97
N LEU A 162 9.45 -20.81 -5.66
CA LEU A 162 10.48 -20.02 -6.32
C LEU A 162 11.10 -18.98 -5.39
N GLY A 163 10.42 -18.60 -4.31
CA GLY A 163 10.87 -17.58 -3.37
C GLY A 163 10.78 -16.17 -3.94
N ILE A 164 9.77 -15.93 -4.78
CA ILE A 164 9.48 -14.58 -5.30
C ILE A 164 8.60 -13.86 -4.30
N ASP A 165 9.14 -12.88 -3.61
CA ASP A 165 8.35 -12.04 -2.71
C ASP A 165 7.26 -11.28 -3.48
N PRO A 166 6.00 -11.22 -3.02
CA PRO A 166 4.93 -10.47 -3.67
C PRO A 166 5.23 -8.98 -3.87
N MET A 167 6.02 -8.39 -2.98
CA MET A 167 6.44 -6.99 -3.05
C MET A 167 7.82 -6.81 -3.72
N TYR A 168 8.40 -7.85 -4.31
CA TYR A 168 9.78 -7.87 -4.84
C TYR A 168 10.16 -6.65 -5.66
N TYR A 169 9.21 -6.10 -6.42
CA TYR A 169 9.46 -4.91 -7.24
C TYR A 169 9.66 -3.66 -6.38
N TRP A 170 8.94 -3.54 -5.27
CA TRP A 170 8.95 -2.37 -4.39
C TRP A 170 10.05 -2.42 -3.33
N THR A 171 10.37 -3.64 -2.87
CA THR A 171 11.39 -3.91 -1.84
C THR A 171 12.76 -4.29 -2.42
N ASP A 172 12.88 -4.44 -3.74
CA ASP A 172 14.08 -4.98 -4.41
C ASP A 172 14.53 -6.35 -3.84
N HIS A 173 13.58 -7.12 -3.31
CA HIS A 173 13.88 -8.46 -2.78
C HIS A 173 14.16 -9.41 -3.94
N GLN A 174 15.44 -9.73 -4.14
CA GLN A 174 15.86 -10.69 -5.18
C GLN A 174 15.78 -12.11 -4.65
N PRO A 175 15.15 -13.04 -5.37
CA PRO A 175 15.13 -14.44 -4.99
C PRO A 175 16.54 -15.05 -5.08
N LEU A 176 16.75 -16.11 -4.31
CA LEU A 176 18.01 -16.86 -4.38
C LEU A 176 18.11 -17.56 -5.74
N HIS A 177 19.24 -17.38 -6.42
CA HIS A 177 19.53 -18.13 -7.64
C HIS A 177 19.76 -19.61 -7.32
N ARG A 178 19.04 -20.52 -7.99
CA ARG A 178 19.10 -21.97 -7.83
C ARG A 178 19.05 -22.64 -9.20
N ALA A 179 19.92 -23.62 -9.44
CA ALA A 179 19.93 -24.35 -10.72
C ALA A 179 18.66 -25.21 -10.91
N SER A 180 18.04 -25.63 -9.82
CA SER A 180 16.79 -26.40 -9.80
C SER A 180 16.05 -26.20 -8.48
N ILE A 181 14.75 -26.49 -8.52
CA ILE A 181 13.83 -26.43 -7.37
C ILE A 181 13.30 -27.85 -7.15
N GLU A 182 13.32 -28.32 -5.91
CA GLU A 182 12.77 -29.63 -5.54
C GLU A 182 11.38 -29.44 -4.91
N ILE A 183 10.38 -30.12 -5.49
CA ILE A 183 9.00 -30.13 -5.03
C ILE A 183 8.70 -31.54 -4.47
N PRO A 184 8.09 -31.67 -3.27
CA PRO A 184 7.69 -32.97 -2.75
C PRO A 184 6.75 -33.69 -3.72
N ALA A 185 7.04 -34.96 -4.07
CA ALA A 185 6.20 -35.74 -4.98
C ALA A 185 4.78 -36.04 -4.38
N SER A 186 4.63 -35.83 -3.07
CA SER A 186 3.38 -35.97 -2.32
C SER A 186 2.65 -34.65 -2.12
N LEU A 187 3.07 -33.57 -2.77
CA LEU A 187 2.46 -32.27 -2.63
C LEU A 187 0.98 -32.33 -3.05
N ASP A 188 0.10 -31.88 -2.14
CA ASP A 188 -1.34 -31.75 -2.34
C ASP A 188 -1.87 -30.70 -1.33
N GLN A 189 -1.82 -29.44 -1.75
CA GLN A 189 -2.22 -28.30 -0.93
C GLN A 189 -3.50 -27.69 -1.49
N ASN A 190 -4.46 -27.41 -0.59
CA ASN A 190 -5.71 -26.73 -0.91
C ASN A 190 -5.80 -25.41 -0.17
N PHE A 191 -6.18 -24.38 -0.90
CA PHE A 191 -6.33 -23.02 -0.40
C PHE A 191 -7.79 -22.60 -0.45
N PRO A 192 -8.39 -22.24 0.71
CA PRO A 192 -9.78 -21.84 0.78
C PRO A 192 -10.01 -20.48 0.08
N PRO A 193 -11.26 -20.07 -0.14
CA PRO A 193 -11.57 -18.74 -0.63
C PRO A 193 -11.04 -17.66 0.32
N PRO A 194 -10.70 -16.47 -0.20
CA PRO A 194 -10.24 -15.34 0.62
C PRO A 194 -11.30 -14.90 1.65
N VAL A 195 -10.82 -14.29 2.74
CA VAL A 195 -11.69 -13.78 3.82
C VAL A 195 -12.55 -12.62 3.34
N PHE A 196 -11.94 -11.62 2.68
CA PHE A 196 -12.69 -10.52 2.09
C PHE A 196 -13.04 -10.81 0.63
N LYS A 197 -14.33 -10.64 0.27
CA LYS A 197 -14.84 -10.88 -1.10
C LYS A 197 -14.16 -9.97 -2.12
N TYR A 198 -14.20 -8.66 -1.91
CA TYR A 198 -13.45 -7.67 -2.68
C TYR A 198 -12.34 -7.11 -1.84
N ARG A 199 -11.11 -7.13 -2.36
CA ARG A 199 -9.91 -6.67 -1.64
C ARG A 199 -8.87 -6.16 -2.62
N GLY A 200 -8.32 -4.99 -2.33
CA GLY A 200 -7.34 -4.42 -3.23
C GLY A 200 -6.84 -3.04 -2.83
N LEU A 201 -6.03 -2.48 -3.70
CA LEU A 201 -5.30 -1.25 -3.46
C LEU A 201 -6.00 -0.06 -4.10
N PHE A 202 -5.95 1.06 -3.42
CA PHE A 202 -6.22 2.36 -4.02
C PHE A 202 -4.90 3.12 -4.15
N ILE A 203 -4.60 3.53 -5.38
CA ILE A 203 -3.43 4.33 -5.72
C ILE A 203 -3.86 5.78 -5.81
N ASN A 204 -3.53 6.55 -4.78
CA ASN A 204 -3.66 8.00 -4.83
C ASN A 204 -2.46 8.54 -5.62
N ASP A 205 -2.63 8.69 -6.92
CA ASP A 205 -1.61 9.04 -7.88
C ASP A 205 -1.28 10.55 -7.87
N GLU A 206 -1.05 11.11 -6.70
CA GLU A 206 -0.95 12.55 -6.51
C GLU A 206 0.39 13.01 -5.91
N ASP A 207 1.38 12.13 -5.72
CA ASP A 207 2.68 12.48 -5.13
C ASP A 207 3.87 11.73 -5.76
N LEU A 208 4.70 11.06 -4.99
CA LEU A 208 6.00 10.52 -5.40
C LEU A 208 5.96 9.63 -6.64
N LEU A 209 4.93 8.80 -6.76
CA LEU A 209 4.78 7.87 -7.89
C LEU A 209 4.45 8.59 -9.20
N THR A 210 3.83 9.77 -9.09
CA THR A 210 3.44 10.60 -10.23
C THR A 210 4.66 11.16 -10.95
N GLY A 211 4.77 10.88 -12.25
CA GLY A 211 5.90 11.31 -13.08
C GLY A 211 7.22 10.62 -12.72
N TRP A 212 7.23 9.63 -11.80
CA TRP A 212 8.39 8.79 -11.57
C TRP A 212 8.46 7.66 -12.60
N ALA A 213 9.67 7.36 -13.03
CA ALA A 213 9.95 6.19 -13.85
C ALA A 213 11.31 5.59 -13.48
N PRO A 214 11.47 4.26 -13.52
CA PRO A 214 12.70 3.59 -13.10
C PRO A 214 13.95 4.11 -13.84
N GLY A 215 14.99 4.42 -13.07
CA GLY A 215 16.32 4.71 -13.59
C GLY A 215 16.46 6.04 -14.36
N ASP A 216 16.10 7.15 -13.76
CA ASP A 216 16.23 8.52 -14.30
C ASP A 216 15.31 8.87 -15.47
N LYS A 217 14.40 8.02 -15.87
CA LYS A 217 13.42 8.38 -16.88
C LYS A 217 12.42 9.35 -16.26
N LYS A 218 12.18 10.46 -16.94
CA LYS A 218 11.06 11.36 -16.59
C LYS A 218 9.85 10.92 -17.39
N ASP A 219 8.79 10.50 -16.71
CA ASP A 219 7.49 10.38 -17.34
C ASP A 219 6.72 11.68 -17.15
N LYS A 220 6.28 12.28 -18.24
CA LYS A 220 5.60 13.58 -18.21
C LYS A 220 4.09 13.46 -17.95
N ALA A 221 3.55 12.26 -17.98
CA ALA A 221 2.10 12.02 -18.06
C ALA A 221 1.55 11.20 -16.88
N GLY A 222 2.06 11.41 -15.69
CA GLY A 222 1.60 10.67 -14.51
C GLY A 222 2.36 9.37 -14.29
N ILE A 223 1.66 8.30 -13.94
CA ILE A 223 2.24 6.97 -13.74
C ILE A 223 2.24 6.22 -15.07
N SER A 224 3.41 5.73 -15.52
CA SER A 224 3.51 4.99 -16.78
C SER A 224 2.75 3.65 -16.74
N LEU A 225 2.32 3.17 -17.91
CA LEU A 225 1.65 1.87 -18.00
C LEU A 225 2.54 0.70 -17.55
N ASP A 226 3.86 0.81 -17.69
CA ASP A 226 4.79 -0.20 -17.19
C ASP A 226 4.79 -0.24 -15.65
N VAL A 227 4.74 0.91 -15.00
CA VAL A 227 4.62 1.01 -13.54
C VAL A 227 3.24 0.54 -13.09
N TRP A 228 2.15 0.96 -13.76
CA TRP A 228 0.81 0.43 -13.51
C TRP A 228 0.75 -1.10 -13.64
N ASN A 229 1.42 -1.66 -14.63
CA ASN A 229 1.49 -3.11 -14.79
C ASN A 229 2.16 -3.79 -13.59
N LYS A 230 3.20 -3.18 -13.00
CA LYS A 230 3.83 -3.68 -11.76
C LYS A 230 2.95 -3.53 -10.53
N ILE A 231 2.18 -2.44 -10.43
CA ILE A 231 1.17 -2.25 -9.38
C ILE A 231 0.13 -3.39 -9.44
N TYR A 232 -0.39 -3.69 -10.62
CA TYR A 232 -1.42 -4.73 -10.80
C TYR A 232 -0.86 -6.14 -10.58
N GLU A 233 0.35 -6.41 -11.04
CA GLU A 233 1.07 -7.66 -10.74
C GLU A 233 1.22 -7.83 -9.22
N THR A 234 1.70 -6.81 -8.51
CA THR A 234 1.83 -6.82 -7.05
C THR A 234 0.50 -7.06 -6.36
N THR A 235 -0.56 -6.38 -6.78
CA THR A 235 -1.92 -6.58 -6.23
C THR A 235 -2.36 -8.05 -6.36
N LEU A 236 -2.13 -8.68 -7.52
CA LEU A 236 -2.47 -10.08 -7.77
C LEU A 236 -1.57 -11.04 -7.00
N ARG A 237 -0.27 -10.77 -6.88
CA ARG A 237 0.66 -11.57 -6.06
C ARG A 237 0.26 -11.55 -4.58
N LEU A 238 -0.26 -10.44 -4.09
CA LEU A 238 -0.87 -10.30 -2.76
C LEU A 238 -2.29 -10.89 -2.67
N LYS A 239 -2.75 -11.60 -3.69
CA LYS A 239 -4.08 -12.21 -3.81
C LYS A 239 -5.22 -11.17 -3.75
N GLY A 240 -4.93 -9.91 -4.12
CA GLY A 240 -5.95 -8.89 -4.38
C GLY A 240 -6.72 -9.19 -5.67
N ASN A 241 -7.99 -8.82 -5.71
CA ASN A 241 -8.84 -8.99 -6.88
C ASN A 241 -9.38 -7.66 -7.43
N MET A 242 -9.11 -6.56 -6.75
CA MET A 242 -9.71 -5.25 -7.05
C MET A 242 -8.65 -4.15 -7.03
N VAL A 243 -8.90 -3.06 -7.75
CA VAL A 243 -8.09 -1.84 -7.71
C VAL A 243 -8.93 -0.60 -7.95
N ALA A 244 -8.62 0.50 -7.23
CA ALA A 244 -8.99 1.85 -7.61
C ALA A 244 -7.77 2.49 -8.30
N PRO A 245 -7.77 2.60 -9.65
CA PRO A 245 -6.57 2.86 -10.43
C PRO A 245 -6.28 4.36 -10.63
N GLY A 246 -6.30 5.11 -9.56
CA GLY A 246 -6.05 6.56 -9.54
C GLY A 246 -7.21 7.36 -8.96
N THR A 247 -6.94 8.62 -8.59
CA THR A 247 -7.89 9.51 -7.92
C THR A 247 -8.85 10.15 -8.92
N TRP A 248 -8.31 10.77 -9.99
CA TRP A 248 -9.05 11.58 -10.96
C TRP A 248 -9.00 10.98 -12.36
N ILE A 249 -9.52 9.77 -12.50
CA ILE A 249 -9.47 8.97 -13.73
C ILE A 249 -10.77 9.07 -14.54
N PHE A 250 -10.66 8.72 -15.83
CA PHE A 250 -11.81 8.39 -16.68
C PHE A 250 -11.94 6.88 -16.85
N PRO A 251 -13.16 6.36 -17.05
CA PRO A 251 -13.38 4.91 -17.20
C PRO A 251 -12.64 4.24 -18.36
N ASP A 252 -12.29 5.00 -19.39
CA ASP A 252 -11.61 4.53 -20.59
C ASP A 252 -10.11 4.83 -20.62
N ASP A 253 -9.55 5.32 -19.51
CA ASP A 253 -8.12 5.56 -19.38
C ASP A 253 -7.31 4.26 -19.54
N PRO A 254 -6.09 4.33 -20.10
CA PRO A 254 -5.29 3.16 -20.41
C PRO A 254 -5.03 2.23 -19.20
N GLN A 255 -4.78 2.80 -18.00
CA GLN A 255 -4.57 2.02 -16.79
C GLN A 255 -5.84 1.28 -16.35
N VAL A 256 -7.04 1.86 -16.53
CA VAL A 256 -8.31 1.20 -16.23
C VAL A 256 -8.49 -0.04 -17.13
N ARG A 257 -8.16 0.08 -18.40
CA ARG A 257 -8.20 -1.04 -19.37
C ARG A 257 -7.13 -2.09 -19.09
N LEU A 258 -5.95 -1.66 -18.62
CA LEU A 258 -4.87 -2.57 -18.23
C LEU A 258 -5.27 -3.41 -17.00
N ALA A 259 -5.97 -2.83 -16.02
CA ALA A 259 -6.49 -3.55 -14.86
C ALA A 259 -7.39 -4.72 -15.30
N ALA A 260 -8.31 -4.48 -16.25
CA ALA A 260 -9.17 -5.53 -16.81
C ALA A 260 -8.36 -6.63 -17.51
N LYS A 261 -7.33 -6.28 -18.29
CA LYS A 261 -6.44 -7.24 -18.96
C LYS A 261 -5.66 -8.11 -17.98
N ARG A 262 -5.34 -7.58 -16.79
CA ARG A 262 -4.71 -8.32 -15.69
C ARG A 262 -5.71 -9.13 -14.86
N GLY A 263 -7.02 -9.01 -15.09
CA GLY A 263 -8.08 -9.74 -14.37
C GLY A 263 -8.50 -9.09 -13.06
N LEU A 264 -8.15 -7.81 -12.85
CA LEU A 264 -8.59 -7.03 -11.70
C LEU A 264 -9.97 -6.42 -11.94
N ILE A 265 -10.78 -6.45 -10.90
CA ILE A 265 -12.04 -5.71 -10.79
C ILE A 265 -11.68 -4.24 -10.57
N VAL A 266 -12.37 -3.34 -11.26
CA VAL A 266 -12.18 -1.90 -11.05
C VAL A 266 -13.24 -1.39 -10.06
N THR A 267 -12.82 -0.54 -9.15
CA THR A 267 -13.71 0.28 -8.33
C THR A 267 -13.34 1.76 -8.51
N GLN A 268 -14.16 2.66 -7.98
CA GLN A 268 -13.94 4.10 -8.13
C GLN A 268 -13.63 4.74 -6.77
N HIS A 269 -12.81 5.77 -6.80
CA HIS A 269 -12.64 6.69 -5.68
C HIS A 269 -13.99 7.32 -5.29
N HIS A 270 -14.22 7.53 -4.01
CA HIS A 270 -15.48 8.09 -3.50
C HIS A 270 -15.82 9.48 -4.06
N ALA A 271 -14.82 10.24 -4.49
CA ALA A 271 -15.02 11.56 -5.11
C ALA A 271 -15.52 11.49 -6.55
N ILE A 272 -15.37 10.33 -7.23
CA ILE A 272 -15.80 10.13 -8.62
C ILE A 272 -16.85 9.01 -8.76
N PRO A 273 -18.05 9.16 -8.16
CA PRO A 273 -19.08 8.14 -8.25
C PRO A 273 -19.32 7.70 -9.69
N LEU A 274 -19.44 6.36 -9.90
CA LEU A 274 -19.60 5.73 -11.22
C LEU A 274 -18.47 6.01 -12.21
N GLY A 275 -17.34 6.58 -11.76
CA GLY A 275 -16.22 6.99 -12.64
C GLY A 275 -16.40 8.34 -13.30
N MET A 276 -17.35 9.14 -12.84
CA MET A 276 -17.51 10.52 -13.31
C MET A 276 -16.44 11.42 -12.68
N ASN A 277 -15.44 11.82 -13.45
CA ASN A 277 -14.32 12.64 -12.98
C ASN A 277 -14.74 14.08 -12.67
N VAL A 278 -15.18 14.35 -11.44
CA VAL A 278 -15.67 15.66 -11.02
C VAL A 278 -14.61 16.77 -11.09
N ALA A 279 -13.31 16.45 -11.03
CA ALA A 279 -12.25 17.44 -11.20
C ALA A 279 -12.19 18.01 -12.62
N ARG A 280 -12.81 17.30 -13.56
CA ARG A 280 -12.90 17.68 -15.00
C ARG A 280 -14.30 18.11 -15.41
N TRP A 281 -15.11 18.52 -14.45
CA TRP A 281 -16.43 19.08 -14.77
C TRP A 281 -16.29 20.36 -15.61
N PRO A 282 -17.10 20.54 -16.67
CA PRO A 282 -17.03 21.75 -17.50
C PRO A 282 -17.32 23.02 -16.67
N LYS A 283 -16.47 24.04 -16.82
CA LYS A 283 -16.52 25.25 -15.99
C LYS A 283 -17.78 26.11 -16.21
N ASP A 284 -18.36 26.01 -17.38
CA ASP A 284 -19.55 26.74 -17.84
C ASP A 284 -20.86 26.00 -17.56
N VAL A 285 -20.79 24.78 -17.01
CA VAL A 285 -21.96 23.95 -16.67
C VAL A 285 -22.17 23.93 -15.16
N PRO A 286 -23.36 24.32 -14.65
CA PRO A 286 -23.64 24.27 -13.24
C PRO A 286 -23.54 22.84 -12.68
N TYR A 287 -22.73 22.65 -11.64
CA TYR A 287 -22.68 21.42 -10.86
C TYR A 287 -23.64 21.51 -9.68
N ASN A 288 -24.91 21.19 -9.92
CA ASN A 288 -25.92 21.22 -8.87
C ASN A 288 -27.00 20.16 -9.12
N TYR A 289 -27.02 19.11 -8.28
CA TYR A 289 -27.97 18.01 -8.39
C TYR A 289 -29.38 18.38 -7.93
N THR A 290 -29.55 19.42 -7.11
CA THR A 290 -30.84 19.89 -6.65
C THR A 290 -31.60 20.60 -7.76
N THR A 291 -30.92 21.44 -8.54
CA THR A 291 -31.56 22.27 -9.58
C THR A 291 -31.42 21.68 -11.00
N ASN A 292 -30.38 20.87 -11.25
CA ASN A 292 -30.06 20.34 -12.57
C ASN A 292 -29.73 18.84 -12.52
N PRO A 293 -30.57 17.99 -11.89
CA PRO A 293 -30.27 16.55 -11.73
C PRO A 293 -30.06 15.83 -13.05
N GLU A 294 -30.76 16.23 -14.11
CA GLU A 294 -30.66 15.61 -15.43
C GLU A 294 -29.26 15.76 -16.07
N ILE A 295 -28.53 16.83 -15.76
CA ILE A 295 -27.16 17.03 -16.26
C ILE A 295 -26.22 16.01 -15.60
N LEU A 296 -26.27 15.88 -14.28
CA LEU A 296 -25.46 14.91 -13.54
C LEU A 296 -25.85 13.46 -13.93
N GLU A 297 -27.14 13.17 -14.09
CA GLU A 297 -27.60 11.86 -14.54
C GLU A 297 -27.08 11.50 -15.95
N ARG A 298 -26.99 12.47 -16.86
CA ARG A 298 -26.38 12.25 -18.17
C ARG A 298 -24.89 11.94 -18.04
N ALA A 299 -24.18 12.75 -17.27
CA ALA A 299 -22.75 12.55 -17.01
C ALA A 299 -22.47 11.16 -16.39
N TRP A 300 -23.27 10.71 -15.41
CA TRP A 300 -23.17 9.37 -14.86
C TRP A 300 -23.45 8.27 -15.91
N ARG A 301 -24.48 8.44 -16.75
CA ARG A 301 -24.76 7.49 -17.85
C ARG A 301 -23.61 7.39 -18.83
N ASN A 302 -23.02 8.53 -19.19
CA ASN A 302 -21.89 8.58 -20.11
C ASN A 302 -20.65 7.91 -19.51
N ALA A 303 -20.34 8.18 -18.24
CA ALA A 303 -19.24 7.52 -17.51
C ALA A 303 -19.44 6.00 -17.45
N VAL A 304 -20.65 5.52 -17.09
CA VAL A 304 -20.95 4.08 -17.03
C VAL A 304 -20.79 3.39 -18.39
N ARG A 305 -21.19 4.05 -19.49
CA ARG A 305 -21.04 3.52 -20.86
C ARG A 305 -19.60 3.51 -21.38
N SER A 306 -18.71 4.28 -20.77
CA SER A 306 -17.28 4.34 -21.16
C SER A 306 -16.46 3.14 -20.68
N TYR A 307 -16.98 2.36 -19.71
CA TYR A 307 -16.36 1.10 -19.34
C TYR A 307 -16.59 0.04 -20.41
N LEU A 308 -15.58 -0.82 -20.65
CA LEU A 308 -15.74 -1.93 -21.59
C LEU A 308 -16.86 -2.88 -21.12
N PRO A 309 -17.66 -3.44 -22.04
CA PRO A 309 -18.78 -4.34 -21.69
C PRO A 309 -18.40 -5.54 -20.82
N GLU A 310 -17.21 -6.11 -21.06
CA GLU A 310 -16.67 -7.26 -20.34
C GLU A 310 -15.93 -6.89 -19.05
N GLN A 311 -15.71 -5.61 -18.77
CA GLN A 311 -14.98 -5.18 -17.59
C GLN A 311 -15.80 -5.38 -16.32
N GLU A 312 -15.22 -6.07 -15.36
CA GLU A 312 -15.80 -6.24 -14.03
C GLU A 312 -15.62 -4.96 -13.22
N VAL A 313 -16.70 -4.46 -12.65
CA VAL A 313 -16.74 -3.21 -11.89
C VAL A 313 -17.58 -3.40 -10.64
N VAL A 314 -17.04 -3.04 -9.49
CA VAL A 314 -17.79 -2.76 -8.25
C VAL A 314 -18.06 -1.26 -8.21
N TRP A 315 -19.33 -0.90 -8.30
CA TRP A 315 -19.74 0.48 -8.52
C TRP A 315 -19.79 1.28 -7.23
N SER A 316 -18.96 2.30 -7.12
CA SER A 316 -19.04 3.27 -6.03
C SER A 316 -20.15 4.27 -6.32
N VAL A 317 -21.12 4.37 -5.40
CA VAL A 317 -22.26 5.28 -5.48
C VAL A 317 -22.23 6.30 -4.34
N GLY A 318 -22.69 7.51 -4.61
CA GLY A 318 -22.70 8.62 -3.66
C GLY A 318 -22.81 9.96 -4.36
N LEU A 319 -22.71 11.04 -3.61
CA LEU A 319 -22.73 12.40 -4.14
C LEU A 319 -21.69 13.25 -3.41
N ARG A 320 -20.68 13.71 -4.13
CA ARG A 320 -19.63 14.60 -3.64
C ARG A 320 -19.64 15.93 -4.39
N GLY A 321 -19.00 16.93 -3.84
CA GLY A 321 -18.72 18.18 -4.55
C GLY A 321 -17.51 18.04 -5.48
N LEU A 322 -17.16 19.12 -6.15
CA LEU A 322 -15.97 19.18 -6.99
C LEU A 322 -14.70 19.10 -6.14
N SER A 323 -13.70 18.39 -6.61
CA SER A 323 -12.39 18.23 -5.93
C SER A 323 -12.47 17.63 -4.52
N ASP A 324 -13.30 16.61 -4.33
CA ASP A 324 -13.48 15.85 -3.08
C ASP A 324 -13.95 16.67 -1.86
N VAL A 325 -14.66 17.73 -2.08
CA VAL A 325 -15.33 18.44 -0.99
C VAL A 325 -16.73 17.88 -0.74
N THR A 326 -17.30 18.14 0.43
CA THR A 326 -18.71 17.80 0.69
C THR A 326 -19.64 18.47 -0.33
N TYR A 327 -20.68 17.75 -0.78
CA TYR A 327 -21.66 18.33 -1.69
C TYR A 327 -22.34 19.58 -1.10
N ALA A 328 -22.52 19.64 0.21
CA ALA A 328 -23.08 20.79 0.91
C ALA A 328 -22.30 22.09 0.67
N SER A 329 -21.00 22.02 0.31
CA SER A 329 -20.21 23.20 -0.04
C SER A 329 -20.59 23.81 -1.39
N MET A 330 -21.21 23.02 -2.26
CA MET A 330 -21.60 23.39 -3.63
C MET A 330 -23.06 23.83 -3.72
N ASP A 331 -23.91 23.47 -2.74
CA ASP A 331 -25.34 23.70 -2.76
C ASP A 331 -25.80 24.42 -1.47
N PRO A 332 -26.07 25.74 -1.54
CA PRO A 332 -26.52 26.52 -0.38
C PRO A 332 -27.81 26.00 0.26
N THR A 333 -28.65 25.26 -0.48
CA THR A 333 -29.95 24.78 0.02
C THR A 333 -29.84 23.65 1.02
N VAL A 334 -28.70 22.96 1.05
CA VAL A 334 -28.40 21.82 1.95
C VAL A 334 -27.20 22.10 2.87
N LYS A 335 -26.56 23.26 2.77
CA LYS A 335 -25.27 23.56 3.41
C LYS A 335 -25.29 23.39 4.94
N ASN A 336 -26.41 23.65 5.60
CA ASN A 336 -26.55 23.57 7.06
C ASN A 336 -27.73 22.66 7.47
N ASP A 337 -28.14 21.74 6.61
CA ASP A 337 -29.25 20.82 6.84
C ASP A 337 -28.84 19.39 6.51
N ASP A 338 -28.27 18.68 7.51
CA ASP A 338 -27.85 17.29 7.40
C ASP A 338 -28.99 16.38 6.89
N LYS A 339 -30.24 16.64 7.31
CA LYS A 339 -31.40 15.86 6.86
C LYS A 339 -31.72 16.07 5.39
N ALA A 340 -31.63 17.29 4.91
CA ALA A 340 -31.82 17.60 3.49
C ALA A 340 -30.66 16.99 2.66
N LEU A 341 -29.42 17.14 3.11
CA LEU A 341 -28.24 16.56 2.48
C LEU A 341 -28.36 15.03 2.39
N GLY A 342 -28.70 14.38 3.51
CA GLY A 342 -28.86 12.91 3.56
C GLY A 342 -29.96 12.41 2.60
N ARG A 343 -31.09 13.10 2.52
CA ARG A 343 -32.16 12.77 1.53
C ARG A 343 -31.69 12.95 0.10
N LEU A 344 -30.90 14.00 -0.18
CA LEU A 344 -30.39 14.27 -1.53
C LEU A 344 -29.38 13.22 -1.96
N ILE A 345 -28.45 12.84 -1.09
CA ILE A 345 -27.48 11.76 -1.34
C ILE A 345 -28.22 10.43 -1.53
N SER A 346 -29.23 10.12 -0.70
CA SER A 346 -30.06 8.90 -0.86
C SER A 346 -30.74 8.82 -2.21
N LYS A 347 -31.28 9.97 -2.70
CA LYS A 347 -31.87 10.06 -4.05
C LYS A 347 -30.83 9.85 -5.14
N ALA A 348 -29.65 10.46 -5.03
CA ALA A 348 -28.57 10.30 -6.00
C ALA A 348 -28.12 8.84 -6.10
N ILE A 349 -27.95 8.15 -4.97
CA ILE A 349 -27.62 6.71 -4.92
C ILE A 349 -28.69 5.88 -5.66
N ALA A 350 -29.97 6.13 -5.42
CA ALA A 350 -31.06 5.40 -6.09
C ALA A 350 -31.04 5.63 -7.61
N ASP A 351 -30.81 6.87 -8.06
CA ASP A 351 -30.73 7.19 -9.49
C ASP A 351 -29.49 6.56 -10.15
N GLN A 352 -28.35 6.54 -9.46
CA GLN A 352 -27.12 5.88 -9.92
C GLN A 352 -27.30 4.38 -10.07
N ILE A 353 -27.94 3.71 -9.10
CA ILE A 353 -28.28 2.28 -9.19
C ILE A 353 -29.14 2.00 -10.41
N ARG A 354 -30.18 2.80 -10.64
CA ARG A 354 -31.06 2.70 -11.80
C ARG A 354 -30.30 2.85 -13.12
N ILE A 355 -29.38 3.81 -13.19
CA ILE A 355 -28.55 4.09 -14.36
C ILE A 355 -27.64 2.89 -14.67
N VAL A 356 -26.94 2.35 -13.67
CA VAL A 356 -26.03 1.23 -13.85
C VAL A 356 -26.79 -0.04 -14.24
N ARG A 357 -27.88 -0.36 -13.53
CA ARG A 357 -28.69 -1.58 -13.81
C ARG A 357 -29.33 -1.59 -15.18
N ALA A 358 -29.56 -0.44 -15.79
CA ALA A 358 -30.05 -0.35 -17.16
C ALA A 358 -29.09 -0.97 -18.19
N VAL A 359 -27.79 -1.07 -17.89
CA VAL A 359 -26.75 -1.64 -18.78
C VAL A 359 -26.00 -2.81 -18.13
N ARG A 360 -26.05 -2.94 -16.81
CA ARG A 360 -25.40 -3.99 -15.99
C ARG A 360 -26.40 -4.53 -14.96
N PRO A 361 -27.33 -5.41 -15.34
CA PRO A 361 -28.43 -5.85 -14.45
C PRO A 361 -27.94 -6.47 -13.13
N ASN A 362 -26.81 -7.17 -13.15
CA ASN A 362 -26.24 -7.87 -11.99
C ASN A 362 -25.14 -7.06 -11.29
N ALA A 363 -25.09 -5.72 -11.47
CA ALA A 363 -24.08 -4.87 -10.86
C ALA A 363 -24.13 -4.91 -9.34
N GLU A 364 -22.94 -4.94 -8.72
CA GLU A 364 -22.76 -4.79 -7.28
C GLU A 364 -22.34 -3.36 -6.93
N PHE A 365 -22.82 -2.88 -5.80
CA PHE A 365 -22.68 -1.49 -5.39
C PHE A 365 -22.07 -1.37 -4.01
N VAL A 366 -21.22 -0.35 -3.86
CA VAL A 366 -20.67 0.08 -2.57
C VAL A 366 -20.87 1.59 -2.40
N THR A 367 -20.90 2.05 -1.17
CA THR A 367 -20.79 3.47 -0.85
C THR A 367 -19.75 3.68 0.22
N ASN A 368 -18.72 4.46 -0.09
CA ASN A 368 -17.66 4.78 0.85
C ASN A 368 -18.14 5.90 1.78
N LEU A 369 -18.21 5.61 3.08
CA LEU A 369 -18.65 6.53 4.11
C LEU A 369 -17.51 7.43 4.58
N TRP A 370 -17.03 8.26 3.65
CA TRP A 370 -15.97 9.23 3.89
C TRP A 370 -16.52 10.53 4.47
N GLN A 371 -15.82 11.11 5.44
CA GLN A 371 -16.18 12.38 6.09
C GLN A 371 -17.65 12.43 6.55
N GLU A 372 -18.48 13.33 5.98
CA GLU A 372 -19.90 13.50 6.36
C GLU A 372 -20.76 12.24 6.15
N GLY A 373 -20.33 11.32 5.27
CA GLY A 373 -21.08 10.10 4.98
C GLY A 373 -21.30 9.22 6.21
N ALA A 374 -20.26 9.02 7.02
CA ALA A 374 -20.35 8.25 8.27
C ALA A 374 -21.33 8.90 9.24
N LYS A 375 -21.19 10.20 9.50
CA LYS A 375 -22.07 11.00 10.37
C LYS A 375 -23.54 10.91 9.94
N LEU A 376 -23.83 11.12 8.66
CA LEU A 376 -25.20 11.10 8.14
C LEU A 376 -25.87 9.71 8.25
N VAL A 377 -25.09 8.63 8.12
CA VAL A 377 -25.60 7.26 8.32
C VAL A 377 -25.88 7.00 9.79
N GLN A 378 -24.98 7.38 10.70
CA GLN A 378 -25.14 7.23 12.15
C GLN A 378 -26.35 8.01 12.68
N GLN A 379 -26.58 9.23 12.19
CA GLN A 379 -27.75 10.05 12.51
C GLN A 379 -29.06 9.51 11.90
N GLY A 380 -28.96 8.58 10.94
CA GLY A 380 -30.11 8.04 10.21
C GLY A 380 -30.68 8.99 9.15
N ASP A 381 -29.97 10.04 8.79
CA ASP A 381 -30.36 11.01 7.78
C ASP A 381 -30.05 10.54 6.35
N LEU A 382 -28.97 9.76 6.16
CA LEU A 382 -28.63 9.07 4.90
C LEU A 382 -29.19 7.65 4.89
N LYS A 383 -30.11 7.37 3.96
CA LYS A 383 -30.70 6.05 3.74
C LYS A 383 -30.00 5.36 2.58
N ILE A 384 -29.32 4.25 2.87
CA ILE A 384 -28.61 3.45 1.89
C ILE A 384 -29.45 2.21 1.58
N PRO A 385 -29.75 1.94 0.29
CA PRO A 385 -30.47 0.73 -0.11
C PRO A 385 -29.75 -0.54 0.34
N PRO A 386 -30.48 -1.61 0.69
CA PRO A 386 -29.89 -2.84 1.24
C PRO A 386 -28.94 -3.58 0.27
N GLU A 387 -29.08 -3.36 -1.02
CA GLU A 387 -28.21 -3.89 -2.05
C GLU A 387 -26.88 -3.14 -2.22
N VAL A 388 -26.66 -2.07 -1.48
CA VAL A 388 -25.42 -1.29 -1.47
C VAL A 388 -24.65 -1.61 -0.21
N SER A 389 -23.47 -2.19 -0.35
CA SER A 389 -22.57 -2.43 0.80
C SER A 389 -22.03 -1.11 1.33
N LYS A 390 -22.24 -0.87 2.64
CA LYS A 390 -21.62 0.24 3.34
C LYS A 390 -20.14 -0.05 3.55
N VAL A 391 -19.30 0.87 3.15
CA VAL A 391 -17.85 0.79 3.35
C VAL A 391 -17.45 1.91 4.29
N TRP A 392 -17.08 1.55 5.51
CA TRP A 392 -16.64 2.51 6.51
C TRP A 392 -15.19 2.93 6.25
N ALA A 393 -14.98 4.21 6.13
CA ALA A 393 -13.65 4.77 6.01
C ALA A 393 -13.06 5.06 7.38
N ASP A 394 -11.75 5.00 7.48
CA ASP A 394 -11.02 5.44 8.67
C ASP A 394 -10.85 6.97 8.69
N THR A 395 -10.16 7.46 9.73
CA THR A 395 -9.81 8.88 9.86
C THR A 395 -8.59 9.28 9.02
N GLY A 396 -7.96 8.33 8.31
CA GLY A 396 -6.64 8.46 7.70
C GLY A 396 -5.49 8.04 8.64
N TYR A 397 -5.83 7.52 9.81
CA TYR A 397 -4.90 7.06 10.85
C TYR A 397 -5.24 5.65 11.34
N GLY A 398 -5.96 4.86 10.54
CA GLY A 398 -6.32 3.49 10.84
C GLY A 398 -7.45 3.34 11.90
N TYR A 399 -8.28 4.34 12.14
CA TYR A 399 -9.46 4.25 13.00
C TYR A 399 -10.75 4.30 12.17
N LEU A 400 -11.40 3.15 11.99
CA LEU A 400 -12.63 3.06 11.21
C LEU A 400 -13.80 3.76 11.91
N GLN A 401 -14.51 4.63 11.19
CA GLN A 401 -15.49 5.58 11.74
C GLN A 401 -16.91 4.99 11.88
N ASP A 402 -17.02 3.70 12.14
CA ASP A 402 -18.32 3.03 12.33
C ASP A 402 -18.86 3.11 13.77
N GLU A 403 -18.08 3.63 14.73
CA GLU A 403 -18.43 3.73 16.15
C GLU A 403 -18.94 2.41 16.77
N GLY A 404 -18.44 1.28 16.29
CA GLY A 404 -18.86 -0.06 16.70
C GLY A 404 -20.16 -0.56 16.06
N ALA A 405 -20.72 0.16 15.08
CA ALA A 405 -21.98 -0.19 14.41
C ALA A 405 -21.80 -1.10 13.18
N VAL A 406 -20.59 -1.61 12.93
CA VAL A 406 -20.31 -2.49 11.81
C VAL A 406 -21.08 -3.80 11.90
N THR A 407 -21.64 -4.27 10.77
CA THR A 407 -22.42 -5.51 10.66
C THR A 407 -22.02 -6.32 9.45
N ALA A 408 -22.45 -7.59 9.41
CA ALA A 408 -22.16 -8.50 8.31
C ALA A 408 -22.55 -7.92 6.94
N GLY A 409 -21.76 -8.21 5.91
CA GLY A 409 -21.99 -7.74 4.54
C GLY A 409 -21.54 -6.29 4.27
N GLN A 410 -20.91 -5.64 5.25
CA GLN A 410 -20.27 -4.34 5.10
C GLN A 410 -18.78 -4.48 4.75
N GLY A 411 -18.08 -3.38 4.61
CA GLY A 411 -16.67 -3.36 4.26
C GLY A 411 -15.90 -2.22 4.93
N ALA A 412 -14.59 -2.22 4.72
CA ALA A 412 -13.64 -1.25 5.24
C ALA A 412 -12.87 -0.54 4.11
N TYR A 413 -12.60 0.73 4.32
CA TYR A 413 -11.70 1.55 3.53
C TYR A 413 -10.65 2.13 4.50
N ASP A 414 -9.46 1.55 4.49
CA ASP A 414 -8.37 1.82 5.42
C ASP A 414 -7.24 2.58 4.70
N HIS A 415 -6.56 3.47 5.42
CA HIS A 415 -5.44 4.24 4.91
C HIS A 415 -4.16 3.87 5.66
N VAL A 416 -3.14 3.44 4.92
CA VAL A 416 -1.76 3.32 5.43
C VAL A 416 -0.89 4.48 4.95
N ALA A 417 -1.37 5.24 3.97
CA ALA A 417 -0.86 6.55 3.57
C ALA A 417 -2.02 7.51 3.34
N MET A 418 -1.89 8.76 3.74
CA MET A 418 -2.98 9.74 3.72
C MET A 418 -2.53 11.08 3.18
N MET A 419 -3.33 11.66 2.29
CA MET A 419 -3.05 12.89 1.53
C MET A 419 -3.93 14.07 1.97
N ASN A 420 -3.82 14.52 3.22
CA ASN A 420 -4.68 15.59 3.73
C ASN A 420 -3.95 16.75 4.45
N GLY A 421 -2.64 16.83 4.33
CA GLY A 421 -1.82 17.87 4.95
C GLY A 421 -1.56 17.68 6.45
N ARG A 422 -1.97 16.55 7.04
CA ARG A 422 -1.75 16.24 8.46
C ARG A 422 -1.26 14.81 8.69
N ALA A 423 -1.27 13.98 7.67
CA ALA A 423 -0.88 12.58 7.75
C ALA A 423 0.51 12.34 7.15
N ASN A 424 0.85 11.09 7.01
CA ASN A 424 2.09 10.66 6.39
C ASN A 424 1.93 10.52 4.87
N GLN A 425 2.99 10.81 4.16
CA GLN A 425 3.09 10.62 2.72
C GLN A 425 4.42 9.98 2.30
N LEU A 426 5.51 10.36 2.97
CA LEU A 426 6.87 9.88 2.67
C LEU A 426 7.28 8.70 3.54
N THR A 427 6.58 8.46 4.64
CA THR A 427 6.94 7.49 5.67
C THR A 427 5.74 6.69 6.15
N GLU A 428 5.98 5.52 6.71
CA GLU A 428 4.96 4.68 7.31
C GLU A 428 4.69 5.10 8.75
N MET A 429 3.49 5.57 9.07
CA MET A 429 3.16 6.14 10.39
C MET A 429 1.92 5.52 11.05
N VAL A 430 1.09 4.80 10.30
CA VAL A 430 -0.05 4.10 10.87
C VAL A 430 0.43 2.80 11.52
N PRO A 431 0.31 2.62 12.85
CA PRO A 431 0.76 1.39 13.50
C PRO A 431 0.04 0.16 12.95
N VAL A 432 0.79 -0.86 12.54
CA VAL A 432 0.25 -2.12 12.02
C VAL A 432 -0.71 -2.77 13.02
N GLU A 433 -0.43 -2.66 14.32
CA GLU A 433 -1.30 -3.16 15.41
C GLU A 433 -2.70 -2.57 15.33
N ARG A 434 -2.81 -1.29 15.00
CA ARG A 434 -4.09 -0.58 14.89
C ARG A 434 -4.91 -1.12 13.74
N SER A 435 -4.36 -1.13 12.53
CA SER A 435 -5.05 -1.64 11.34
C SER A 435 -5.41 -3.12 11.49
N LEU A 436 -4.54 -3.95 12.08
CA LEU A 436 -4.84 -5.35 12.38
C LEU A 436 -5.99 -5.49 13.39
N SER A 437 -6.02 -4.65 14.42
CA SER A 437 -7.10 -4.63 15.42
C SER A 437 -8.45 -4.28 14.78
N GLU A 438 -8.47 -3.25 13.92
CA GLU A 438 -9.68 -2.86 13.20
C GLU A 438 -10.15 -3.96 12.24
N LEU A 439 -9.28 -4.55 11.42
CA LEU A 439 -9.66 -5.67 10.56
C LEU A 439 -10.15 -6.89 11.34
N SER A 440 -9.55 -7.18 12.51
CA SER A 440 -10.04 -8.22 13.41
C SER A 440 -11.49 -8.01 13.81
N ARG A 441 -11.84 -6.78 14.14
CA ARG A 441 -13.21 -6.40 14.52
C ARG A 441 -14.18 -6.59 13.35
N TYR A 442 -13.79 -6.21 12.14
CA TYR A 442 -14.59 -6.38 10.92
C TYR A 442 -14.78 -7.85 10.54
N ILE A 443 -13.71 -8.65 10.59
CA ILE A 443 -13.79 -10.09 10.34
C ILE A 443 -14.74 -10.76 11.35
N LYS A 444 -14.63 -10.45 12.63
CA LYS A 444 -15.52 -10.99 13.69
C LYS A 444 -16.99 -10.60 13.48
N ALA A 445 -17.25 -9.42 12.93
CA ALA A 445 -18.61 -8.95 12.61
C ALA A 445 -19.16 -9.53 11.29
N GLY A 446 -18.35 -10.26 10.51
CA GLY A 446 -18.71 -10.72 9.16
C GLY A 446 -18.76 -9.58 8.13
N ALA A 447 -18.12 -8.45 8.41
CA ALA A 447 -18.06 -7.29 7.53
C ALA A 447 -16.94 -7.45 6.49
N THR A 448 -16.99 -8.51 5.71
CA THR A 448 -15.93 -8.92 4.78
C THR A 448 -16.34 -8.82 3.32
N ALA A 449 -17.36 -8.00 3.00
CA ALA A 449 -17.77 -7.82 1.62
C ALA A 449 -16.78 -7.01 0.77
N TYR A 450 -16.06 -6.08 1.39
CA TYR A 450 -15.19 -5.15 0.67
C TYR A 450 -14.04 -4.68 1.57
N PHE A 451 -12.83 -4.66 1.03
CA PHE A 451 -11.65 -4.08 1.66
C PHE A 451 -10.86 -3.28 0.62
N LEU A 452 -10.77 -1.98 0.82
CA LEU A 452 -9.96 -1.08 0.01
C LEU A 452 -8.87 -0.49 0.87
N LEU A 453 -7.62 -0.68 0.48
CA LEU A 453 -6.44 -0.15 1.16
C LEU A 453 -5.87 1.02 0.37
N ASN A 454 -5.93 2.22 0.91
CA ASN A 454 -5.27 3.37 0.34
C ASN A 454 -3.77 3.32 0.66
N THR A 455 -2.97 3.20 -0.38
CA THR A 455 -1.53 2.99 -0.30
C THR A 455 -0.73 4.15 -0.88
N SER A 456 -1.43 5.16 -1.42
CA SER A 456 -0.79 6.27 -2.14
C SER A 456 0.30 5.76 -3.09
N ASP A 457 1.57 5.99 -2.76
CA ASP A 457 2.74 5.70 -3.60
C ASP A 457 3.32 4.27 -3.43
N ILE A 458 2.70 3.39 -2.68
CA ILE A 458 3.08 1.98 -2.41
C ILE A 458 4.41 1.83 -1.65
N ARG A 459 5.53 2.33 -2.20
CA ARG A 459 6.86 2.07 -1.66
C ARG A 459 7.03 2.53 -0.21
N PRO A 460 6.57 3.72 0.21
CA PRO A 460 6.72 4.17 1.59
C PRO A 460 5.97 3.31 2.62
N VAL A 461 5.00 2.49 2.19
CA VAL A 461 4.11 1.72 3.07
C VAL A 461 4.07 0.22 2.70
N SER A 462 5.18 -0.29 2.15
CA SER A 462 5.30 -1.67 1.69
C SER A 462 5.02 -2.69 2.79
N MET A 463 5.45 -2.43 4.01
CA MET A 463 5.25 -3.29 5.18
C MET A 463 3.76 -3.40 5.53
N SER A 464 3.06 -2.29 5.67
CA SER A 464 1.61 -2.28 5.97
C SER A 464 0.78 -2.89 4.85
N ILE A 465 1.14 -2.66 3.57
CA ILE A 465 0.47 -3.32 2.44
C ILE A 465 0.58 -4.85 2.58
N ARG A 466 1.77 -5.36 2.85
CA ARG A 466 2.01 -6.79 3.03
C ARG A 466 1.15 -7.36 4.16
N ALA A 467 1.12 -6.69 5.32
CA ALA A 467 0.33 -7.09 6.49
C ALA A 467 -1.17 -7.12 6.18
N MET A 468 -1.71 -6.02 5.66
CA MET A 468 -3.16 -5.85 5.48
C MET A 468 -3.70 -6.76 4.38
N MET A 469 -3.00 -6.90 3.26
CA MET A 469 -3.43 -7.77 2.16
C MET A 469 -3.33 -9.25 2.54
N HIS A 470 -2.34 -9.65 3.35
CA HIS A 470 -2.27 -11.00 3.90
C HIS A 470 -3.51 -11.32 4.77
N VAL A 471 -3.88 -10.40 5.67
CA VAL A 471 -5.08 -10.56 6.50
C VAL A 471 -6.36 -10.55 5.67
N ALA A 472 -6.46 -9.71 4.66
CA ALA A 472 -7.61 -9.68 3.76
C ALA A 472 -7.79 -10.99 2.98
N TRP A 473 -6.71 -11.72 2.73
CA TRP A 473 -6.73 -13.03 2.09
C TRP A 473 -6.92 -14.18 3.10
N LYS A 474 -6.00 -14.35 4.05
CA LYS A 474 -5.95 -15.53 4.95
C LYS A 474 -6.64 -15.33 6.30
N GLY A 475 -7.00 -14.11 6.65
CA GLY A 475 -7.43 -13.76 8.00
C GLY A 475 -6.26 -13.51 8.95
N LEU A 476 -6.58 -13.26 10.21
CA LEU A 476 -5.57 -12.98 11.22
C LEU A 476 -4.75 -14.24 11.55
N PRO A 477 -3.45 -14.08 11.83
CA PRO A 477 -2.64 -15.14 12.39
C PRO A 477 -3.24 -15.67 13.71
N SER A 478 -3.00 -16.93 14.03
CA SER A 478 -3.57 -17.58 15.21
C SER A 478 -2.86 -17.24 16.52
N GLY A 479 -1.91 -16.32 16.52
CA GLY A 479 -1.12 -15.92 17.69
C GLY A 479 -1.83 -14.98 18.65
N THR A 480 -1.21 -14.74 19.81
CA THR A 480 -1.70 -13.79 20.82
C THR A 480 -1.37 -12.34 20.52
N ASP A 481 -0.35 -12.13 19.68
CA ASP A 481 0.10 -10.81 19.21
C ASP A 481 0.38 -10.86 17.70
N PRO A 482 -0.65 -10.65 16.86
CA PRO A 482 -0.53 -10.70 15.42
C PRO A 482 0.49 -9.71 14.82
N ALA A 483 0.64 -8.54 15.45
CA ALA A 483 1.56 -7.53 14.95
C ALA A 483 3.02 -7.90 15.22
N ALA A 484 3.33 -8.37 16.43
CA ALA A 484 4.68 -8.84 16.74
C ALA A 484 5.08 -10.04 15.87
N GLU A 485 4.14 -10.97 15.61
CA GLU A 485 4.38 -12.08 14.68
C GLU A 485 4.66 -11.58 13.27
N PHE A 486 3.89 -10.61 12.79
CA PHE A 486 4.09 -10.00 11.49
C PHE A 486 5.44 -9.27 11.41
N TYR A 487 5.78 -8.42 12.39
CA TYR A 487 7.09 -7.75 12.40
C TYR A 487 8.26 -8.74 12.41
N LYS A 488 8.12 -9.85 13.11
CA LYS A 488 9.12 -10.92 13.11
C LYS A 488 9.27 -11.54 11.73
N GLN A 489 8.16 -11.89 11.07
CA GLN A 489 8.17 -12.47 9.74
C GLN A 489 8.76 -11.50 8.73
N TRP A 490 8.24 -10.26 8.65
CA TRP A 490 8.72 -9.21 7.77
C TRP A 490 10.22 -8.95 7.95
N SER A 491 10.66 -8.81 9.20
CA SER A 491 12.06 -8.56 9.50
C SER A 491 12.98 -9.70 9.09
N SER A 492 12.53 -10.94 9.29
CA SER A 492 13.29 -12.14 8.89
C SER A 492 13.41 -12.26 7.38
N GLU A 493 12.30 -12.07 6.67
CA GLU A 493 12.23 -12.16 5.21
C GLU A 493 13.05 -11.04 4.56
N GLU A 494 12.87 -9.78 4.99
CA GLU A 494 13.48 -8.63 4.33
C GLU A 494 14.91 -8.33 4.80
N PHE A 495 15.24 -8.56 6.07
CA PHE A 495 16.50 -8.11 6.67
C PHE A 495 17.30 -9.25 7.33
N GLY A 496 16.78 -10.48 7.33
CA GLY A 496 17.45 -11.70 7.80
C GLY A 496 17.41 -11.91 9.31
N GLU A 497 17.52 -13.18 9.71
CA GLU A 497 17.33 -13.67 11.08
C GLU A 497 18.18 -12.96 12.15
N LYS A 498 19.39 -12.50 11.80
CA LYS A 498 20.27 -11.83 12.76
C LYS A 498 19.77 -10.46 13.20
N ALA A 499 19.10 -9.74 12.32
CA ALA A 499 18.56 -8.41 12.58
C ALA A 499 17.17 -8.49 13.26
N THR A 500 16.42 -9.57 13.00
CA THR A 500 15.01 -9.74 13.35
C THR A 500 14.65 -9.37 14.80
N PRO A 501 15.30 -9.90 15.85
CA PRO A 501 14.87 -9.59 17.22
C PRO A 501 14.93 -8.10 17.55
N ARG A 502 15.96 -7.42 17.03
CA ARG A 502 16.13 -5.98 17.26
C ARG A 502 15.21 -5.13 16.38
N LEU A 503 14.83 -5.63 15.21
CA LEU A 503 13.88 -4.94 14.33
C LEU A 503 12.46 -4.98 14.88
N VAL A 504 12.04 -6.06 15.50
CA VAL A 504 10.73 -6.12 16.18
C VAL A 504 10.62 -5.04 17.24
N ASP A 505 11.64 -4.90 18.08
CA ASP A 505 11.71 -3.84 19.10
C ASP A 505 11.77 -2.44 18.43
N LEU A 506 12.54 -2.31 17.35
CA LEU A 506 12.68 -1.04 16.61
C LEU A 506 11.34 -0.57 16.04
N TYR A 507 10.55 -1.44 15.38
CA TYR A 507 9.25 -1.06 14.81
C TYR A 507 8.27 -0.63 15.90
N THR A 508 8.22 -1.35 17.03
CA THR A 508 7.42 -0.94 18.18
C THR A 508 7.83 0.45 18.71
N ASN A 509 9.14 0.71 18.83
CA ASN A 509 9.65 2.00 19.28
C ASN A 509 9.44 3.12 18.23
N TYR A 510 9.52 2.79 16.94
CA TYR A 510 9.29 3.72 15.84
C TYR A 510 7.87 4.30 15.88
N PHE A 511 6.85 3.46 15.97
CA PHE A 511 5.46 3.90 16.03
C PHE A 511 5.10 4.60 17.37
N ASN A 512 5.90 4.42 18.43
CA ASN A 512 5.75 5.12 19.70
C ASN A 512 6.61 6.39 19.82
N ALA A 513 7.47 6.70 18.83
CA ALA A 513 8.36 7.85 18.90
C ALA A 513 7.67 9.19 18.68
N PRO A 514 6.70 9.33 17.78
CA PRO A 514 6.07 10.61 17.48
C PRO A 514 5.44 11.31 18.68
N ALA A 515 5.24 12.61 18.56
CA ALA A 515 4.23 13.32 19.32
C ALA A 515 2.82 12.88 18.87
N HIS A 516 1.81 13.18 19.68
CA HIS A 516 0.44 12.77 19.45
C HIS A 516 -0.53 13.96 19.52
N PHE A 517 -1.65 13.86 18.82
CA PHE A 517 -2.71 14.87 18.86
C PHE A 517 -4.10 14.22 18.68
N GLY A 518 -5.14 14.97 19.02
CA GLY A 518 -6.52 14.60 18.72
C GLY A 518 -7.15 13.57 19.66
N ASN A 519 -8.40 13.27 19.35
CA ASN A 519 -9.19 12.22 20.00
C ASN A 519 -10.13 11.62 18.91
N PRO A 520 -9.92 10.39 18.45
CA PRO A 520 -8.88 9.46 18.88
C PRO A 520 -7.45 10.00 18.69
N VAL A 521 -6.49 9.35 19.35
CA VAL A 521 -5.10 9.80 19.35
C VAL A 521 -4.43 9.45 18.02
N HIS A 522 -3.86 10.46 17.37
CA HIS A 522 -3.12 10.34 16.12
C HIS A 522 -1.64 10.69 16.32
N GLU A 523 -0.79 10.12 15.52
CA GLU A 523 0.64 10.37 15.49
C GLU A 523 0.97 11.61 14.65
N TYR A 524 2.00 12.38 15.05
CA TYR A 524 2.63 13.34 14.15
C TYR A 524 3.36 12.56 13.05
N GLY A 525 3.13 12.92 11.79
CA GLY A 525 3.80 12.35 10.64
C GLY A 525 4.49 13.41 9.79
N ASP A 526 5.17 12.99 8.72
CA ASP A 526 5.98 13.86 7.87
C ASP A 526 5.23 15.11 7.38
N GLN A 527 4.01 14.98 6.86
CA GLN A 527 3.22 16.13 6.39
C GLN A 527 2.86 17.10 7.51
N LEU A 528 2.48 16.59 8.68
CA LEU A 528 2.04 17.44 9.78
C LEU A 528 3.14 18.39 10.24
N TYR A 529 4.36 17.88 10.44
CA TYR A 529 5.49 18.67 10.87
C TYR A 529 5.73 19.87 9.95
N HIS A 530 5.72 19.62 8.64
CA HIS A 530 6.00 20.65 7.65
C HIS A 530 4.84 21.61 7.44
N THR A 531 3.60 21.11 7.47
CA THR A 531 2.41 21.97 7.36
C THR A 531 2.30 22.92 8.55
N GLU A 532 2.49 22.43 9.78
CA GLU A 532 2.45 23.28 10.97
C GLU A 532 3.61 24.26 11.00
N ALA A 533 4.83 23.87 10.65
CA ALA A 533 5.98 24.77 10.57
C ALA A 533 5.71 25.94 9.59
N ARG A 534 5.23 25.64 8.38
CA ARG A 534 4.87 26.66 7.39
C ARG A 534 3.76 27.58 7.89
N ARG A 535 2.70 27.00 8.45
CA ARG A 535 1.58 27.73 9.02
C ARG A 535 2.02 28.72 10.08
N MET A 536 2.86 28.31 11.02
CA MET A 536 3.38 29.15 12.10
C MET A 536 4.26 30.29 11.57
N LEU A 537 5.20 29.99 10.67
CA LEU A 537 6.08 31.00 10.06
C LEU A 537 5.30 32.04 9.27
N LEU A 538 4.35 31.60 8.44
CA LEU A 538 3.51 32.48 7.63
C LEU A 538 2.59 33.33 8.50
N THR A 539 2.03 32.78 9.57
CA THR A 539 1.22 33.55 10.54
C THR A 539 2.04 34.60 11.27
N TYR A 540 3.30 34.28 11.62
CA TYR A 540 4.20 35.26 12.23
C TYR A 540 4.53 36.43 11.30
N MET A 541 4.69 36.14 10.00
CA MET A 541 5.05 37.14 8.98
C MET A 541 3.85 37.78 8.29
N ILE A 542 2.59 37.55 8.73
CA ILE A 542 1.37 37.89 7.99
C ILE A 542 1.27 39.35 7.54
N ASP A 543 1.80 40.28 8.32
CA ASP A 543 1.81 41.71 8.04
C ASP A 543 3.04 42.16 7.23
N SER A 544 3.87 41.22 6.79
CA SER A 544 5.10 41.51 6.04
C SER A 544 4.82 41.72 4.55
N PRO A 545 5.57 42.61 3.88
CA PRO A 545 5.57 42.70 2.42
C PRO A 545 5.95 41.38 1.72
N LEU A 546 6.68 40.47 2.39
CA LEU A 546 6.99 39.13 1.93
C LEU A 546 5.75 38.24 1.72
N TYR A 547 4.64 38.65 2.30
CA TYR A 547 3.35 37.96 2.21
C TYR A 547 2.52 38.38 1.00
N SER A 548 2.94 39.42 0.26
CA SER A 548 2.19 39.89 -0.89
C SER A 548 2.36 38.92 -2.06
N ILE A 549 1.22 38.38 -2.50
CA ILE A 549 1.13 37.56 -3.70
C ILE A 549 1.46 38.42 -4.91
N PRO A 550 2.40 38.03 -5.79
CA PRO A 550 2.62 38.75 -7.04
C PRO A 550 1.35 38.79 -7.85
N SER A 551 0.91 39.98 -8.24
CA SER A 551 -0.28 40.20 -9.07
C SER A 551 -0.21 39.56 -10.46
N GLN A 552 0.93 38.97 -10.81
CA GLN A 552 1.25 38.33 -12.10
C GLN A 552 1.56 36.84 -11.99
N ALA A 553 1.28 36.18 -10.86
CA ALA A 553 1.35 34.73 -10.80
C ALA A 553 0.50 34.13 -11.95
N PRO A 554 1.00 33.17 -12.72
CA PRO A 554 0.18 32.47 -13.72
C PRO A 554 -1.13 32.01 -13.10
N LYS A 555 -2.22 32.09 -13.81
CA LYS A 555 -3.57 31.77 -13.29
C LYS A 555 -3.70 30.35 -12.73
N TRP A 556 -2.80 29.48 -13.10
CA TRP A 556 -2.72 28.09 -12.67
C TRP A 556 -1.69 27.86 -11.54
N GLU A 557 -0.72 28.76 -11.38
CA GLU A 557 0.12 28.75 -10.20
C GLU A 557 -0.72 29.26 -9.04
N PRO A 558 -1.24 28.40 -8.20
CA PRO A 558 -1.78 28.93 -6.98
C PRO A 558 -0.60 29.55 -6.25
N PRO A 559 -0.76 30.77 -5.74
CA PRO A 559 0.22 31.39 -4.84
C PRO A 559 0.22 30.64 -3.49
N ARG A 560 0.20 29.32 -3.54
CA ARG A 560 -0.10 28.39 -2.45
C ARG A 560 0.95 28.37 -1.37
N ILE A 561 2.16 28.72 -1.75
CA ILE A 561 3.33 28.74 -0.84
C ILE A 561 3.23 29.92 0.13
N LEU A 562 2.54 30.99 -0.28
CA LEU A 562 2.35 32.19 0.51
C LEU A 562 0.89 32.46 0.89
N GLU A 563 -0.05 31.57 0.55
CA GLU A 563 -1.45 31.69 0.96
C GLU A 563 -1.68 31.10 2.35
N PRO A 564 -1.95 31.92 3.37
CA PRO A 564 -2.22 31.43 4.72
C PRO A 564 -3.33 30.39 4.77
N ARG A 565 -4.39 30.60 3.98
CA ARG A 565 -5.56 29.72 3.96
C ARG A 565 -5.27 28.27 3.58
N ARG A 566 -4.30 28.03 2.72
CA ARG A 566 -3.99 26.65 2.27
C ARG A 566 -2.99 25.94 3.17
N GLU A 567 -2.04 26.70 3.71
CA GLU A 567 -1.09 26.16 4.67
C GLU A 567 -1.68 26.04 6.08
N THR A 568 -2.82 26.73 6.35
CA THR A 568 -3.48 26.71 7.66
C THR A 568 -4.56 25.63 7.81
N GLY A 569 -4.78 24.79 6.78
CA GLY A 569 -5.83 23.77 6.80
C GLY A 569 -7.25 24.30 6.51
N ALA A 570 -8.27 23.45 6.64
CA ALA A 570 -9.64 23.73 6.25
C ALA A 570 -10.28 24.94 6.95
N ASP A 571 -9.80 25.31 8.11
CA ASP A 571 -10.38 26.35 8.99
C ASP A 571 -9.87 27.76 8.67
N GLY A 572 -8.77 27.88 7.92
CA GLY A 572 -8.22 29.19 7.49
C GLY A 572 -7.82 30.14 8.63
N ILE A 573 -7.68 29.63 9.85
CA ILE A 573 -7.40 30.46 11.04
C ILE A 573 -5.92 30.82 11.06
N THR A 574 -5.64 32.10 10.96
CA THR A 574 -4.30 32.72 11.04
C THR A 574 -4.31 33.86 12.02
N ASP A 575 -4.75 33.65 13.24
CA ASP A 575 -4.66 34.69 14.24
C ASP A 575 -3.39 34.55 15.10
N LYS A 576 -2.95 35.67 15.66
CA LYS A 576 -1.73 35.71 16.50
C LYS A 576 -1.97 35.04 17.87
N GLY A 577 -3.22 34.87 18.29
CA GLY A 577 -3.58 34.14 19.50
C GLY A 577 -3.33 32.64 19.30
N TRP A 578 -3.81 32.07 18.21
CA TRP A 578 -3.52 30.71 17.82
C TRP A 578 -2.00 30.44 17.72
N LEU A 579 -1.23 31.39 17.13
CA LEU A 579 0.23 31.24 17.00
C LEU A 579 0.91 31.04 18.34
N SER A 580 0.56 31.83 19.36
CA SER A 580 1.17 31.72 20.69
C SER A 580 0.90 30.36 21.35
N GLU A 581 -0.32 29.85 21.17
CA GLU A 581 -0.69 28.53 21.67
C GLU A 581 0.04 27.42 20.90
N ALA A 582 0.10 27.54 19.57
CA ALA A 582 0.80 26.58 18.70
C ALA A 582 2.31 26.52 19.04
N VAL A 583 2.97 27.67 19.16
CA VAL A 583 4.40 27.74 19.54
C VAL A 583 4.65 27.02 20.86
N THR A 584 3.82 27.28 21.87
CA THR A 584 3.98 26.62 23.19
C THR A 584 3.78 25.10 23.09
N ARG A 585 2.74 24.69 22.39
CA ARG A 585 2.40 23.28 22.19
C ARG A 585 3.51 22.53 21.47
N GLU A 586 4.03 23.07 20.34
CA GLU A 586 5.02 22.37 19.53
C GLU A 586 6.38 22.31 20.19
N ILE A 587 6.77 23.33 20.96
CA ILE A 587 8.00 23.28 21.79
C ILE A 587 7.91 22.13 22.79
N GLN A 588 6.78 21.94 23.43
CA GLN A 588 6.60 20.84 24.38
C GLN A 588 6.53 19.49 23.69
N GLN A 589 5.61 19.33 22.75
CA GLN A 589 5.32 18.04 22.12
C GLN A 589 6.51 17.49 21.32
N CYS A 590 7.08 18.32 20.45
CA CYS A 590 8.25 17.93 19.68
C CYS A 590 9.51 17.80 20.56
N GLY A 591 9.63 18.64 21.60
CA GLY A 591 10.71 18.53 22.58
C GLY A 591 10.66 17.22 23.37
N ASP A 592 9.48 16.76 23.76
CA ASP A 592 9.27 15.48 24.46
C ASP A 592 9.45 14.27 23.53
N ALA A 593 9.17 14.42 22.24
CA ALA A 593 9.32 13.37 21.23
C ALA A 593 10.79 13.18 20.75
N GLN A 594 11.58 14.26 20.71
CA GLN A 594 12.94 14.23 20.14
C GLN A 594 13.85 13.16 20.77
N PRO A 595 13.92 12.97 22.11
CA PRO A 595 14.72 11.91 22.70
C PRO A 595 14.31 10.50 22.28
N ARG A 596 13.00 10.26 22.03
CA ARG A 596 12.52 8.97 21.55
C ARG A 596 12.99 8.73 20.12
N TRP A 597 12.87 9.72 19.24
CA TRP A 597 13.40 9.69 17.88
C TRP A 597 14.92 9.47 17.85
N ASP A 598 15.67 10.14 18.72
CA ASP A 598 17.13 9.96 18.81
C ASP A 598 17.51 8.54 19.26
N SER A 599 16.71 7.93 20.14
CA SER A 599 16.90 6.52 20.55
C SER A 599 16.63 5.57 19.38
N VAL A 600 15.51 5.74 18.69
CA VAL A 600 15.13 4.93 17.51
C VAL A 600 16.20 5.02 16.41
N TRP A 601 16.69 6.23 16.13
CA TRP A 601 17.77 6.45 15.16
C TRP A 601 19.06 5.71 15.54
N LYS A 602 19.49 5.84 16.79
CA LYS A 602 20.67 5.15 17.32
C LYS A 602 20.55 3.63 17.20
N ASP A 603 19.38 3.09 17.54
CA ASP A 603 19.12 1.65 17.47
C ASP A 603 19.12 1.16 16.02
N ALA A 604 18.50 1.91 15.10
CA ALA A 604 18.50 1.60 13.68
C ALA A 604 19.90 1.56 13.08
N LEU A 605 20.75 2.54 13.39
CA LEU A 605 22.15 2.52 12.95
C LEU A 605 22.92 1.30 13.50
N ALA A 606 22.64 0.87 14.72
CA ALA A 606 23.29 -0.28 15.32
C ALA A 606 22.76 -1.63 14.79
N ILE A 607 21.63 -1.65 14.08
CA ILE A 607 21.07 -2.84 13.41
C ILE A 607 21.65 -3.02 12.01
N GLU A 608 21.95 -1.95 11.28
CA GLU A 608 22.41 -2.03 9.88
C GLU A 608 23.54 -3.06 9.64
N PRO A 609 24.58 -3.15 10.50
CA PRO A 609 25.64 -4.14 10.33
C PRO A 609 25.16 -5.60 10.38
N LEU A 610 24.01 -5.88 11.02
CA LEU A 610 23.41 -7.22 11.13
C LEU A 610 22.65 -7.62 9.87
N VAL A 611 22.23 -6.63 9.08
CA VAL A 611 21.49 -6.81 7.81
C VAL A 611 22.44 -7.36 6.75
N PRO A 612 22.04 -8.39 5.96
CA PRO A 612 22.80 -8.88 4.82
C PRO A 612 23.18 -7.75 3.87
N VAL A 613 24.41 -7.76 3.37
CA VAL A 613 24.97 -6.68 2.53
C VAL A 613 24.07 -6.36 1.34
N ALA A 614 23.49 -7.37 0.69
CA ALA A 614 22.59 -7.18 -0.44
C ALA A 614 21.28 -6.47 -0.09
N ARG A 615 20.85 -6.53 1.19
CA ARG A 615 19.61 -5.91 1.66
C ARG A 615 19.80 -4.54 2.32
N ARG A 616 21.04 -4.11 2.54
CA ARG A 616 21.33 -2.79 3.15
C ARG A 616 20.80 -1.61 2.35
N PRO A 617 20.81 -1.59 1.00
CA PRO A 617 20.19 -0.50 0.27
C PRO A 617 18.69 -0.34 0.60
N PHE A 618 17.94 -1.44 0.67
CA PHE A 618 16.54 -1.42 1.07
C PHE A 618 16.37 -1.04 2.55
N TYR A 619 17.23 -1.53 3.44
CA TYR A 619 17.24 -1.13 4.85
C TYR A 619 17.44 0.38 5.03
N ARG A 620 18.37 0.97 4.28
CA ARG A 620 18.58 2.42 4.30
C ARG A 620 17.38 3.20 3.81
N SER A 621 16.71 2.71 2.79
CA SER A 621 15.50 3.33 2.25
C SER A 621 14.28 3.16 3.17
N GLU A 622 14.03 1.93 3.61
CA GLU A 622 12.80 1.56 4.32
C GLU A 622 12.86 1.86 5.81
N VAL A 623 14.06 1.84 6.41
CA VAL A 623 14.21 2.04 7.85
C VAL A 623 14.92 3.36 8.15
N LEU A 624 16.16 3.54 7.66
CA LEU A 624 16.96 4.69 8.03
C LEU A 624 16.39 6.01 7.48
N ALA A 625 15.98 6.04 6.21
CA ALA A 625 15.45 7.28 5.63
C ALA A 625 14.11 7.67 6.27
N MET A 626 13.21 6.74 6.52
CA MET A 626 11.93 7.05 7.19
C MET A 626 12.13 7.59 8.61
N ILE A 627 13.05 6.97 9.38
CA ILE A 627 13.39 7.47 10.72
C ILE A 627 14.03 8.86 10.63
N ALA A 628 14.98 9.08 9.71
CA ALA A 628 15.64 10.37 9.54
C ALA A 628 14.64 11.47 9.14
N ILE A 629 13.76 11.21 8.17
CA ILE A 629 12.72 12.16 7.75
C ILE A 629 11.86 12.58 8.95
N ASN A 630 11.32 11.65 9.71
CA ASN A 630 10.45 11.97 10.85
C ASN A 630 11.22 12.63 12.00
N ARG A 631 12.41 12.12 12.33
CA ARG A 631 13.28 12.66 13.39
C ARG A 631 13.65 14.11 13.13
N GLU A 632 14.14 14.40 11.92
CA GLU A 632 14.57 15.75 11.55
C GLU A 632 13.37 16.67 11.33
N SER A 633 12.24 16.17 10.81
CA SER A 633 10.99 16.95 10.69
C SER A 633 10.45 17.37 12.07
N ASN A 634 10.50 16.45 13.05
CA ASN A 634 10.19 16.78 14.45
C ASN A 634 11.12 17.87 15.00
N LEU A 635 12.43 17.75 14.75
CA LEU A 635 13.43 18.75 15.15
C LEU A 635 13.19 20.10 14.47
N ILE A 636 12.85 20.11 13.17
CA ILE A 636 12.52 21.32 12.41
C ILE A 636 11.33 22.04 13.03
N LEU A 637 10.24 21.36 13.31
CA LEU A 637 9.06 21.98 13.93
C LEU A 637 9.37 22.54 15.32
N TYR A 638 10.14 21.79 16.14
CA TYR A 638 10.63 22.26 17.44
C TYR A 638 11.45 23.55 17.31
N LEU A 639 12.46 23.56 16.41
CA LEU A 639 13.38 24.70 16.23
C LEU A 639 12.69 25.92 15.62
N VAL A 640 11.80 25.73 14.66
CA VAL A 640 10.94 26.79 14.11
C VAL A 640 10.11 27.43 15.22
N SER A 641 9.51 26.63 16.09
CA SER A 641 8.72 27.13 17.22
C SER A 641 9.58 27.93 18.20
N LYS A 642 10.79 27.45 18.49
CA LYS A 642 11.77 28.17 19.31
C LYS A 642 12.21 29.49 18.67
N ALA A 643 12.51 29.47 17.38
CA ALA A 643 12.91 30.68 16.65
C ALA A 643 11.81 31.76 16.66
N ILE A 644 10.54 31.35 16.47
CA ILE A 644 9.40 32.28 16.58
C ILE A 644 9.26 32.83 18.01
N GLN A 645 9.38 31.97 19.03
CA GLN A 645 9.32 32.39 20.44
C GLN A 645 10.43 33.42 20.77
N ASP A 646 11.67 33.16 20.34
CA ASP A 646 12.80 34.08 20.59
C ASP A 646 12.66 35.39 19.81
N ALA A 647 12.13 35.34 18.57
CA ALA A 647 11.84 36.53 17.79
C ALA A 647 10.70 37.37 18.43
N GLN A 648 9.66 36.75 18.98
CA GLN A 648 8.57 37.41 19.73
C GLN A 648 9.13 38.11 21.00
N ASN A 649 10.12 37.52 21.62
CA ASN A 649 10.79 38.06 22.82
C ASN A 649 11.93 39.05 22.48
N GLY A 650 12.13 39.44 21.24
CA GLY A 650 13.18 40.39 20.81
C GLY A 650 14.59 39.80 20.82
N LYS A 651 14.72 38.48 20.93
CA LYS A 651 16.02 37.77 20.98
C LYS A 651 16.46 37.35 19.57
N THR A 652 16.69 38.31 18.68
CA THR A 652 16.96 38.06 17.26
C THR A 652 18.16 37.12 17.04
N SER A 653 19.24 37.27 17.81
CA SER A 653 20.43 36.41 17.65
C SER A 653 20.10 34.93 17.96
N GLN A 654 19.32 34.65 19.02
CA GLN A 654 18.89 33.29 19.35
C GLN A 654 17.96 32.74 18.26
N ALA A 655 17.04 33.57 17.74
CA ALA A 655 16.19 33.14 16.63
C ALA A 655 16.98 32.72 15.38
N HIS A 656 18.07 33.44 15.05
CA HIS A 656 18.98 33.05 13.97
C HIS A 656 19.73 31.74 14.26
N GLU A 657 20.20 31.53 15.50
CA GLU A 657 20.85 30.26 15.89
C GLU A 657 19.90 29.07 15.69
N GLU A 658 18.61 29.20 16.04
CA GLU A 658 17.64 28.16 15.83
C GLU A 658 17.30 27.97 14.34
N VAL A 659 17.25 29.04 13.54
CA VAL A 659 17.11 28.94 12.07
C VAL A 659 18.30 28.20 11.45
N ASP A 660 19.54 28.50 11.86
CA ASP A 660 20.70 27.79 11.34
C ASP A 660 20.71 26.31 11.69
N ARG A 661 20.23 25.96 12.88
CA ARG A 661 20.04 24.55 13.28
C ARG A 661 18.94 23.88 12.44
N THR A 662 17.86 24.59 12.17
CA THR A 662 16.78 24.12 11.31
C THR A 662 17.27 23.82 9.90
N LEU A 663 18.10 24.71 9.33
CA LEU A 663 18.67 24.49 7.99
C LEU A 663 19.59 23.26 7.95
N ARG A 664 20.36 22.99 9.01
CA ARG A 664 21.15 21.74 9.11
C ARG A 664 20.29 20.48 9.20
N ALA A 665 19.14 20.55 9.88
CA ALA A 665 18.21 19.41 9.91
C ALA A 665 17.66 19.08 8.52
N PHE A 666 17.38 20.07 7.68
CA PHE A 666 17.04 19.81 6.27
C PHE A 666 18.19 19.14 5.50
N ASP A 667 19.44 19.51 5.75
CA ASP A 667 20.60 18.88 5.10
C ASP A 667 20.73 17.38 5.48
N GLU A 668 20.32 17.00 6.71
CA GLU A 668 20.28 15.60 7.14
C GLU A 668 19.16 14.83 6.41
N ILE A 669 17.99 15.45 6.20
CA ILE A 669 16.92 14.83 5.39
C ILE A 669 17.41 14.60 3.96
N ASP A 670 17.97 15.63 3.30
CA ASP A 670 18.49 15.52 1.93
C ASP A 670 19.50 14.37 1.80
N ARG A 671 20.35 14.20 2.82
CA ARG A 671 21.33 13.09 2.84
C ARG A 671 20.65 11.74 2.92
N ALA A 672 19.65 11.59 3.81
CA ALA A 672 18.92 10.33 3.98
C ALA A 672 18.13 9.97 2.72
N GLU A 673 17.48 10.94 2.09
CA GLU A 673 16.79 10.76 0.81
C GLU A 673 17.76 10.33 -0.30
N ALA A 674 18.91 11.00 -0.42
CA ALA A 674 19.92 10.65 -1.41
C ALA A 674 20.48 9.23 -1.23
N GLU A 675 20.65 8.76 0.03
CA GLU A 675 21.05 7.39 0.32
C GLU A 675 19.95 6.36 0.02
N ALA A 676 18.67 6.76 0.11
CA ALA A 676 17.50 5.93 -0.21
C ALA A 676 17.23 5.84 -1.72
N GLU A 677 17.78 6.76 -2.52
CA GLU A 677 17.60 6.82 -3.97
C GLU A 677 18.67 5.98 -4.71
N TYR A 678 18.60 4.67 -4.56
CA TYR A 678 19.52 3.74 -5.24
C TYR A 678 18.87 3.03 -6.45
N GLY A 679 19.67 2.57 -7.39
CA GLY A 679 19.22 1.76 -8.53
C GLY A 679 18.08 2.41 -9.30
N LYS A 680 16.94 1.71 -9.41
CA LYS A 680 15.74 2.21 -10.10
C LYS A 680 15.04 3.33 -9.37
N TRP A 681 15.29 3.52 -8.05
CA TRP A 681 14.66 4.52 -7.20
C TRP A 681 15.30 5.90 -7.28
N LYS A 682 16.24 6.08 -8.14
CA LYS A 682 16.87 7.38 -8.37
C LYS A 682 15.81 8.45 -8.69
N ASN A 683 15.95 9.62 -8.08
CA ASN A 683 14.99 10.72 -8.14
C ASN A 683 13.58 10.35 -7.59
N TRP A 684 13.49 9.45 -6.64
CA TRP A 684 12.21 9.08 -6.04
C TRP A 684 11.55 10.25 -5.32
N TYR A 685 12.31 10.99 -4.50
CA TYR A 685 11.79 12.11 -3.70
C TYR A 685 11.61 13.43 -4.46
N ARG A 686 11.93 13.50 -5.75
CA ARG A 686 11.79 14.72 -6.56
C ARG A 686 10.38 15.28 -6.61
N GLY A 687 9.38 14.45 -6.35
CA GLY A 687 7.96 14.75 -6.45
C GLY A 687 7.29 15.01 -5.11
N ASP A 688 8.04 15.19 -4.04
CA ASP A 688 7.50 15.55 -2.72
C ASP A 688 6.84 16.94 -2.73
N TRP A 689 5.60 17.01 -3.23
CA TRP A 689 4.86 18.26 -3.23
C TRP A 689 3.81 18.32 -2.11
N LEU A 690 3.33 17.20 -1.58
CA LEU A 690 2.35 17.16 -0.48
C LEU A 690 3.00 17.51 0.85
N THR A 691 4.03 16.80 1.26
CA THR A 691 4.80 17.14 2.46
C THR A 691 5.53 18.45 2.26
N GLY A 692 6.17 18.64 1.10
CA GLY A 692 6.78 19.90 0.70
C GLY A 692 7.94 20.31 1.60
N ILE A 693 8.86 19.38 1.89
CA ILE A 693 10.04 19.61 2.74
C ILE A 693 10.85 20.81 2.23
N TYR A 694 11.12 20.83 0.93
CA TYR A 694 11.88 21.92 0.31
C TYR A 694 11.14 23.28 0.42
N ARG A 695 9.80 23.32 0.36
CA ARG A 695 9.00 24.54 0.57
C ARG A 695 9.15 25.07 1.99
N THR A 696 9.16 24.18 2.97
CA THR A 696 9.39 24.56 4.36
C THR A 696 10.75 25.19 4.52
N ARG A 697 11.80 24.59 3.92
CA ARG A 697 13.16 25.17 3.90
C ARG A 697 13.17 26.58 3.30
N GLN A 698 12.50 26.78 2.16
CA GLN A 698 12.42 28.11 1.52
C GLN A 698 11.75 29.14 2.42
N ILE A 699 10.66 28.76 3.10
CA ILE A 699 9.95 29.66 4.03
C ILE A 699 10.82 29.96 5.26
N VAL A 700 11.58 29.02 5.78
CA VAL A 700 12.57 29.23 6.86
C VAL A 700 13.65 30.21 6.41
N GLN A 701 14.16 30.12 5.19
CA GLN A 701 15.12 31.07 4.63
C GLN A 701 14.53 32.48 4.47
N ILE A 702 13.26 32.58 4.08
CA ILE A 702 12.53 33.86 4.02
C ILE A 702 12.38 34.43 5.44
N PHE A 703 12.02 33.62 6.41
CA PHE A 703 11.92 34.02 7.80
C PHE A 703 13.26 34.54 8.37
N SER A 704 14.37 33.89 8.04
CA SER A 704 15.70 34.36 8.40
C SER A 704 15.95 35.82 7.94
N LYS A 705 15.67 36.11 6.67
CA LYS A 705 15.77 37.47 6.10
C LYS A 705 14.82 38.44 6.77
N PHE A 706 13.61 37.99 7.09
CA PHE A 706 12.62 38.82 7.79
C PHE A 706 13.05 39.19 9.23
N LEU A 707 13.84 38.35 9.88
CA LEU A 707 14.42 38.69 11.19
C LEU A 707 15.43 39.87 11.11
N ASP A 708 16.18 39.97 10.01
CA ASP A 708 17.14 41.06 9.78
C ASP A 708 16.43 42.34 9.35
N ASP A 709 15.50 42.27 8.43
CA ASP A 709 14.75 43.41 7.93
C ASP A 709 13.28 42.99 7.61
N ARG A 710 12.37 43.50 8.42
CA ARG A 710 10.93 43.25 8.27
C ARG A 710 10.33 43.80 6.99
N ASN A 711 11.07 44.68 6.28
CA ASN A 711 10.66 45.22 4.98
C ASN A 711 11.34 44.53 3.80
N THR A 712 12.15 43.50 4.02
CA THR A 712 12.82 42.76 2.95
C THR A 712 11.79 42.12 2.01
N HIS A 713 11.93 42.39 0.72
CA HIS A 713 11.23 41.69 -0.35
C HIS A 713 12.03 40.47 -0.77
N ALA A 714 11.54 39.29 -0.46
CA ALA A 714 12.09 38.05 -1.00
C ALA A 714 11.39 37.68 -2.31
N ALA A 715 12.12 37.07 -3.23
CA ALA A 715 11.50 36.43 -4.38
C ALA A 715 10.57 35.31 -3.87
N PRO A 716 9.37 35.12 -4.45
CA PRO A 716 8.51 34.00 -4.10
C PRO A 716 9.28 32.69 -4.31
N PRO A 717 9.03 31.67 -3.50
CA PRO A 717 9.60 30.35 -3.68
C PRO A 717 9.29 29.81 -5.07
N VAL A 718 10.25 29.12 -5.67
CA VAL A 718 10.07 28.49 -6.98
C VAL A 718 9.19 27.23 -6.81
N ILE A 719 8.19 27.08 -7.68
CA ILE A 719 7.40 25.87 -7.79
C ILE A 719 8.27 24.81 -8.48
N TRP A 720 8.14 23.57 -8.06
CA TRP A 720 8.97 22.47 -8.51
C TRP A 720 8.25 21.51 -9.46
N ASP A 721 9.02 20.63 -10.09
CA ASP A 721 8.55 19.70 -11.14
C ASP A 721 7.39 18.77 -10.69
N GLY A 722 7.28 18.43 -9.41
CA GLY A 722 6.20 17.60 -8.88
C GLY A 722 4.81 18.22 -9.00
N TRP A 723 4.71 19.57 -8.86
CA TRP A 723 3.48 20.29 -9.12
C TRP A 723 3.08 20.26 -10.58
N GLU A 724 4.04 20.36 -11.48
CA GLU A 724 3.79 20.22 -12.92
C GLU A 724 3.26 18.83 -13.22
N ALA A 725 3.86 17.78 -12.64
CA ALA A 725 3.40 16.41 -12.81
C ALA A 725 1.97 16.22 -12.28
N TYR A 726 1.67 16.67 -11.04
CA TYR A 726 0.32 16.64 -10.49
C TYR A 726 -0.67 17.46 -11.32
N TYR A 727 -0.26 18.64 -11.75
CA TYR A 727 -1.10 19.49 -12.57
C TYR A 727 -1.42 18.83 -13.92
N HIS A 728 -0.47 18.12 -14.52
CA HIS A 728 -0.70 17.35 -15.74
C HIS A 728 -1.68 16.19 -15.53
N ILE A 729 -1.64 15.51 -14.38
CA ILE A 729 -2.65 14.51 -14.02
C ILE A 729 -4.02 15.14 -13.88
N MET A 730 -4.12 16.24 -13.13
CA MET A 730 -5.36 16.97 -12.93
C MET A 730 -5.87 17.64 -14.20
N HIS A 731 -4.97 18.00 -15.10
CA HIS A 731 -5.25 18.76 -16.32
C HIS A 731 -4.81 18.03 -17.58
N TYR A 732 -4.90 16.72 -17.64
CA TYR A 732 -4.63 15.90 -18.82
C TYR A 732 -4.17 16.68 -20.05
N GLU A 733 -3.14 16.27 -20.77
CA GLU A 733 -2.80 16.86 -22.06
C GLU A 733 -4.03 16.81 -22.99
N GLY A 734 -4.65 17.97 -23.24
CA GLY A 734 -5.89 18.11 -23.98
C GLY A 734 -7.09 18.50 -23.09
N ASP A 735 -8.00 19.23 -23.66
CA ASP A 735 -9.21 19.77 -23.01
C ASP A 735 -10.28 18.71 -22.70
N ARG A 736 -9.86 17.52 -22.22
CA ARG A 736 -10.80 16.47 -21.86
C ARG A 736 -11.63 16.88 -20.64
N SER A 737 -12.92 16.91 -20.80
CA SER A 737 -13.89 17.18 -19.73
C SER A 737 -14.92 16.05 -19.62
N VAL A 738 -15.67 16.05 -18.54
CA VAL A 738 -16.83 15.17 -18.37
C VAL A 738 -17.84 15.44 -19.47
N ASP A 739 -18.30 14.40 -20.15
CA ASP A 739 -19.38 14.51 -21.12
C ASP A 739 -20.73 14.66 -20.43
N VAL A 740 -21.28 15.85 -20.53
CA VAL A 740 -22.56 16.26 -19.93
C VAL A 740 -23.70 16.31 -20.95
N ASN A 741 -23.44 15.98 -22.25
CA ASN A 741 -24.40 16.04 -23.35
C ASN A 741 -25.16 14.75 -23.57
#